data_3c103afb37213d1b029aa0908679db35
#
_entry.id   3c103afb37213d1b029aa0908679db35
#
_cell.length_a   1.000
_cell.length_b   1.000
_cell.length_c   1.000
_cell.angle_alpha   90.00
_cell.angle_beta   90.00
_cell.angle_gamma   90.00
#
_symmetry.space_group_name_H-M   'P 1'
#
loop_
_entity.id
_entity.type
_entity.pdbx_description
1 polymer ?
#
loop_
_entity_poly.entity_id
_entity_poly.type
_entity_poly.pdbx_seq_one_letter_code
_entity_poly.pdbx_strand_id
1 'polypeptide(L)'
;CVASGRKALPNSGDPSESEEGTVEILSTKRACPVCAVSFPEPDPRLFSYNNKMGWCPQCTGTGRVGINAEEDQALADDEEALSAAVCPACHGMRLNPVALAVKFDGRSIGDTTAMSVDEALETMRAIRLKGRDKAIGGDAVKEIISRLEFLQKVGLGYLSLDRDAPSLSGGEAQRIRLAAQIGSTLQGVCYVLDEPTIGLHARDNARLVDMLTELKNKGNTVIVVEHDEELIRRADHVVDIGPGAGGRGGELIVEGSLEDVCANEKSVTGRMLREPLAHTGKAKHPVDDATPRLTVRNASLHNLKNITVEFPLGRLVAVTGVSGSGKSTLVRDVLRTSLQARLESSSSKLRGCDAIEWDEDAPLGRVLEVDQTPIGKTPRSCPATYVSFFNHIRDLYAQTPEAQARGYQPTRFSFNTPEGRCPICEGQGQVSVEMSFLPNVKMPCEACGGMRFDEETLAVKWMGKSIGEVLNLSVDDALELFANRPKIAKPLELLRAVGLGYLRLGQPSSTLSGGEAQRIKLVTELSKAYSQMRTRRTAHTFYILDEPTVGLHMADVEKLINVLHKLVEAGNTVVVIEHNLDVIAEADWVIDLGPEGGPEGGKVTGEGEPAAIARKKTPTGIALKAFLAEHKARTDRKAKTAKDAS
;
A
#
# COMPACT_ATOMS: atom_id res chain seq x y z
N CYS A 1 42.03 1.48 17.21
CA CYS A 1 42.61 1.33 18.54
C CYS A 1 41.66 1.94 19.57
N VAL A 2 41.00 1.11 20.34
CA VAL A 2 40.08 1.53 21.41
C VAL A 2 40.92 1.58 22.68
N ALA A 3 41.09 2.78 23.27
CA ALA A 3 41.69 2.92 24.58
C ALA A 3 40.67 2.49 25.64
N SER A 4 40.85 1.33 26.20
CA SER A 4 40.14 0.89 27.40
C SER A 4 41.11 0.77 28.56
N GLY A 5 40.93 1.59 29.58
CA GLY A 5 41.49 1.40 30.90
C GLY A 5 42.49 2.50 31.36
N ARG A 6 41.99 3.47 32.12
CA ARG A 6 42.82 4.34 32.97
C ARG A 6 43.39 3.49 34.12
N LYS A 7 44.71 3.27 34.17
CA LYS A 7 45.42 3.07 35.41
C LYS A 7 46.26 4.32 35.72
N ALA A 8 46.09 4.83 36.92
CA ALA A 8 46.85 5.97 37.42
C ALA A 8 48.31 5.58 37.52
N LEU A 9 49.18 6.49 37.17
CA LEU A 9 50.63 6.37 37.38
C LEU A 9 50.93 6.25 38.90
N PRO A 10 51.71 5.28 39.34
CA PRO A 10 52.17 5.22 40.74
C PRO A 10 53.21 6.27 40.98
N ASN A 11 53.10 6.95 42.13
CA ASN A 11 54.12 7.88 42.68
C ASN A 11 55.39 7.11 43.06
N SER A 12 56.50 7.74 42.78
CA SER A 12 57.88 7.36 43.06
C SER A 12 58.15 6.60 44.36
N GLY A 13 58.87 5.48 44.25
CA GLY A 13 59.59 4.89 45.39
C GLY A 13 59.72 3.35 45.25
N ASP A 14 60.84 2.92 44.75
CA ASP A 14 61.65 1.73 44.92
C ASP A 14 61.99 0.96 43.62
N PRO A 15 63.28 0.78 43.27
CA PRO A 15 63.68 0.20 41.99
C PRO A 15 64.03 -1.29 42.10
N SER A 16 63.05 -2.17 42.41
CA SER A 16 63.33 -3.62 42.46
C SER A 16 62.14 -4.54 42.13
N GLU A 17 61.22 -4.11 41.31
CA GLU A 17 60.29 -5.05 40.63
C GLU A 17 59.94 -4.50 39.25
N SER A 18 60.52 -5.11 38.20
CA SER A 18 60.20 -4.87 36.80
C SER A 18 58.86 -5.49 36.45
N GLU A 19 57.75 -4.81 36.76
CA GLU A 19 56.53 -5.02 36.01
C GLU A 19 56.68 -4.33 34.65
N GLU A 20 56.71 -5.08 33.56
CA GLU A 20 56.60 -4.56 32.21
C GLU A 20 55.29 -3.79 32.06
N GLY A 21 55.37 -2.51 32.34
CA GLY A 21 54.30 -1.55 32.06
C GLY A 21 54.10 -1.45 30.54
N THR A 22 53.01 -1.86 30.03
CA THR A 22 52.60 -1.65 28.64
C THR A 22 52.55 -0.13 28.39
N VAL A 23 53.52 0.37 27.62
CA VAL A 23 53.57 1.76 27.19
C VAL A 23 52.52 1.95 26.07
N GLU A 24 51.46 2.68 26.38
CA GLU A 24 50.44 3.04 25.39
C GLU A 24 50.85 4.33 24.67
N ILE A 25 51.19 4.23 23.38
CA ILE A 25 51.58 5.37 22.57
C ILE A 25 50.32 6.00 21.98
N LEU A 26 49.97 7.23 22.38
CA LEU A 26 48.85 8.00 21.85
C LEU A 26 49.33 9.02 20.82
N SER A 27 48.69 9.07 19.65
CA SER A 27 49.00 10.05 18.60
C SER A 27 48.03 11.23 18.65
N THR A 28 48.60 12.46 18.65
CA THR A 28 47.82 13.71 18.50
C THR A 28 47.46 14.04 17.06
N LYS A 29 48.00 13.28 16.08
CA LYS A 29 47.80 13.50 14.65
C LYS A 29 46.71 12.61 14.04
N ARG A 30 45.83 12.02 14.86
CA ARG A 30 44.74 11.09 14.39
C ARG A 30 45.25 9.92 13.57
N ALA A 31 46.46 9.46 13.83
CA ALA A 31 47.01 8.27 13.19
C ALA A 31 47.25 7.17 14.23
N CYS A 32 47.02 5.92 13.83
CA CYS A 32 47.33 4.77 14.68
C CYS A 32 48.86 4.66 14.83
N PRO A 33 49.41 4.66 16.07
CA PRO A 33 50.83 4.56 16.28
C PRO A 33 51.44 3.19 15.89
N VAL A 34 50.57 2.16 15.73
CA VAL A 34 51.00 0.80 15.38
C VAL A 34 51.02 0.56 13.89
N CYS A 35 49.96 0.94 13.18
CA CYS A 35 49.79 0.65 11.74
C CYS A 35 49.83 1.90 10.85
N ALA A 36 50.07 3.09 11.39
CA ALA A 36 50.14 4.39 10.72
C ALA A 36 48.89 4.79 9.92
N VAL A 37 47.75 4.06 10.06
CA VAL A 37 46.49 4.42 9.42
C VAL A 37 46.02 5.76 10.00
N SER A 38 45.75 6.73 9.12
CA SER A 38 45.23 8.04 9.51
C SER A 38 43.71 8.05 9.44
N PHE A 39 43.07 8.70 10.40
CA PHE A 39 41.62 8.86 10.47
C PHE A 39 41.24 10.30 10.10
N PRO A 40 40.18 10.50 9.32
CA PRO A 40 39.67 11.84 9.01
C PRO A 40 39.20 12.55 10.30
N GLU A 41 39.03 13.83 10.21
CA GLU A 41 38.41 14.60 11.30
C GLU A 41 36.98 14.09 11.53
N PRO A 42 36.56 13.86 12.78
CA PRO A 42 35.20 13.50 13.07
C PRO A 42 34.24 14.59 12.58
N ASP A 43 33.51 14.26 11.52
CA ASP A 43 32.51 15.13 10.91
C ASP A 43 31.18 14.39 10.93
N PRO A 44 30.03 15.02 11.21
CA PRO A 44 28.73 14.36 11.18
C PRO A 44 28.43 13.64 9.86
N ARG A 45 28.97 14.11 8.73
CA ARG A 45 28.84 13.47 7.41
C ARG A 45 29.47 12.08 7.34
N LEU A 46 30.41 11.74 8.24
CA LEU A 46 30.97 10.40 8.37
C LEU A 46 29.89 9.36 8.71
N PHE A 47 28.83 9.76 9.40
CA PHE A 47 27.73 8.89 9.81
C PHE A 47 26.54 8.91 8.84
N SER A 48 26.69 9.52 7.66
CA SER A 48 25.65 9.57 6.63
C SER A 48 25.99 8.63 5.47
N TYR A 49 25.12 7.68 5.19
CA TYR A 49 25.24 6.81 4.03
C TYR A 49 24.90 7.51 2.69
N ASN A 50 24.34 8.73 2.74
CA ASN A 50 24.12 9.59 1.57
C ASN A 50 25.32 10.50 1.26
N ASN A 51 26.41 10.39 2.02
CA ASN A 51 27.60 11.21 1.83
C ASN A 51 28.82 10.34 1.56
N LYS A 52 29.66 10.77 0.62
CA LYS A 52 30.91 10.12 0.21
C LYS A 52 31.87 9.82 1.34
N MET A 53 31.85 10.64 2.41
CA MET A 53 32.68 10.44 3.61
C MET A 53 32.21 9.27 4.48
N GLY A 54 30.89 8.96 4.46
CA GLY A 54 30.29 7.99 5.36
C GLY A 54 29.88 6.68 4.69
N TRP A 55 29.54 6.70 3.43
CA TRP A 55 29.00 5.51 2.76
C TRP A 55 30.02 4.36 2.62
N CYS A 56 29.53 3.16 2.53
CA CYS A 56 30.32 1.99 2.17
C CYS A 56 30.84 2.13 0.73
N PRO A 57 32.16 2.06 0.48
CA PRO A 57 32.72 2.26 -0.85
C PRO A 57 32.30 1.19 -1.87
N GLN A 58 31.88 0.00 -1.44
CA GLN A 58 31.48 -1.09 -2.33
C GLN A 58 30.03 -0.94 -2.83
N CYS A 59 29.10 -0.48 -1.97
CA CYS A 59 27.69 -0.32 -2.33
C CYS A 59 27.24 1.15 -2.43
N THR A 60 28.17 2.10 -2.28
CA THR A 60 27.90 3.57 -2.33
C THR A 60 26.71 4.02 -1.48
N GLY A 61 26.49 3.33 -0.34
CA GLY A 61 25.44 3.67 0.63
C GLY A 61 24.09 2.96 0.41
N THR A 62 23.95 2.14 -0.64
CA THR A 62 22.70 1.41 -0.89
C THR A 62 22.50 0.20 0.04
N GLY A 63 23.56 -0.35 0.59
CA GLY A 63 23.53 -1.59 1.39
C GLY A 63 23.44 -2.87 0.57
N ARG A 64 23.29 -2.78 -0.76
CA ARG A 64 23.12 -3.90 -1.70
C ARG A 64 24.12 -3.83 -2.84
N VAL A 65 24.39 -4.94 -3.52
CA VAL A 65 25.33 -5.00 -4.64
C VAL A 65 24.55 -4.96 -5.96
N GLY A 66 25.03 -4.15 -6.93
CA GLY A 66 24.44 -4.05 -8.27
C GLY A 66 23.41 -2.94 -8.45
N ILE A 67 23.21 -2.11 -7.42
CA ILE A 67 22.32 -0.92 -7.47
C ILE A 67 23.20 0.33 -7.55
N ASN A 68 23.00 1.17 -8.55
CA ASN A 68 23.67 2.47 -8.68
C ASN A 68 22.83 3.55 -8.02
N ALA A 69 23.38 4.26 -7.05
CA ALA A 69 22.67 5.31 -6.27
C ALA A 69 22.14 6.46 -7.15
N GLU A 70 22.65 6.68 -8.36
CA GLU A 70 22.20 7.71 -9.30
C GLU A 70 20.96 7.28 -10.12
N GLU A 71 20.69 5.97 -10.21
CA GLU A 71 19.53 5.40 -10.92
C GLU A 71 18.34 5.12 -10.00
N ASP A 72 18.53 5.13 -8.67
CA ASP A 72 17.52 4.78 -7.66
C ASP A 72 16.26 5.67 -7.66
N GLN A 73 16.30 6.88 -8.22
CA GLN A 73 15.09 7.70 -8.36
C GLN A 73 14.17 7.23 -9.51
N ALA A 74 14.69 6.43 -10.42
CA ALA A 74 13.94 5.88 -11.55
C ALA A 74 13.51 4.41 -11.35
N LEU A 75 14.19 3.67 -10.43
CA LEU A 75 14.04 2.23 -10.22
C LEU A 75 13.15 1.86 -9.02
N ALA A 76 12.46 2.82 -8.42
CA ALA A 76 11.56 2.56 -7.27
C ALA A 76 10.44 1.53 -7.54
N ASP A 77 10.25 1.13 -8.81
CA ASP A 77 9.21 0.19 -9.26
C ASP A 77 9.76 -1.20 -9.64
N ASP A 78 11.08 -1.47 -9.55
CA ASP A 78 11.62 -2.75 -10.00
C ASP A 78 11.81 -3.74 -8.85
N GLU A 79 11.06 -4.85 -8.90
CA GLU A 79 11.25 -6.03 -8.03
C GLU A 79 12.70 -6.56 -8.06
N GLU A 80 13.47 -6.27 -9.11
CA GLU A 80 14.89 -6.60 -9.24
C GLU A 80 15.77 -5.86 -8.21
N ALA A 81 15.46 -4.61 -7.88
CA ALA A 81 16.20 -3.85 -6.87
C ALA A 81 16.05 -4.43 -5.46
N LEU A 82 14.87 -4.98 -5.14
CA LEU A 82 14.61 -5.65 -3.86
C LEU A 82 15.26 -7.04 -3.78
N SER A 83 15.54 -7.68 -4.90
CA SER A 83 16.19 -9.00 -4.99
C SER A 83 17.72 -8.94 -4.95
N ALA A 84 18.33 -7.76 -5.04
CA ALA A 84 19.78 -7.57 -5.04
C ALA A 84 20.42 -8.10 -3.75
N ALA A 85 21.58 -8.75 -3.88
CA ALA A 85 22.29 -9.35 -2.75
C ALA A 85 22.77 -8.28 -1.75
N VAL A 86 22.71 -8.60 -0.46
CA VAL A 86 23.25 -7.75 0.60
C VAL A 86 24.74 -7.51 0.38
N CYS A 87 25.20 -6.29 0.55
CA CYS A 87 26.60 -5.92 0.37
C CYS A 87 27.49 -6.68 1.35
N PRO A 88 28.48 -7.47 0.89
CA PRO A 88 29.34 -8.28 1.74
C PRO A 88 30.33 -7.44 2.57
N ALA A 89 30.61 -6.20 2.17
CA ALA A 89 31.57 -5.34 2.88
C ALA A 89 30.94 -4.63 4.10
N CYS A 90 29.69 -4.19 4.01
CA CYS A 90 29.01 -3.49 5.11
C CYS A 90 27.87 -4.33 5.72
N HIS A 91 27.61 -5.52 5.21
CA HIS A 91 26.53 -6.39 5.67
C HIS A 91 25.16 -5.69 5.75
N GLY A 92 24.86 -4.82 4.78
CA GLY A 92 23.62 -4.03 4.73
C GLY A 92 23.65 -2.72 5.55
N MET A 93 24.65 -2.47 6.36
CA MET A 93 24.72 -1.28 7.23
C MET A 93 25.02 0.03 6.47
N ARG A 94 25.27 -0.01 5.17
CA ARG A 94 25.43 1.13 4.24
C ARG A 94 26.65 2.02 4.50
N LEU A 95 27.26 1.94 5.67
CA LEU A 95 28.36 2.80 6.12
C LEU A 95 29.73 2.14 5.98
N ASN A 96 30.76 2.97 5.90
CA ASN A 96 32.14 2.50 5.85
C ASN A 96 32.64 1.96 7.22
N PRO A 97 33.72 1.15 7.24
CA PRO A 97 34.21 0.56 8.48
C PRO A 97 34.65 1.57 9.54
N VAL A 98 35.10 2.78 9.14
CA VAL A 98 35.52 3.82 10.09
C VAL A 98 34.32 4.38 10.84
N ALA A 99 33.22 4.66 10.14
CA ALA A 99 31.96 5.09 10.74
C ALA A 99 31.40 4.02 11.71
N LEU A 100 31.43 2.74 11.31
CA LEU A 100 30.96 1.64 12.13
C LEU A 100 31.86 1.30 13.32
N ALA A 101 33.14 1.71 13.30
CA ALA A 101 34.04 1.53 14.43
C ALA A 101 33.78 2.54 15.59
N VAL A 102 33.12 3.66 15.31
CA VAL A 102 32.75 4.63 16.35
C VAL A 102 31.57 4.09 17.15
N LYS A 103 31.73 4.03 18.47
CA LYS A 103 30.74 3.49 19.41
C LYS A 103 30.18 4.59 20.31
N PHE A 104 28.88 4.59 20.47
CA PHE A 104 28.18 5.39 21.48
C PHE A 104 27.44 4.42 22.40
N ASP A 105 27.69 4.46 23.67
CA ASP A 105 27.16 3.49 24.66
C ASP A 105 27.42 2.02 24.25
N GLY A 106 28.60 1.73 23.70
CA GLY A 106 29.01 0.39 23.26
C GLY A 106 28.47 -0.07 21.89
N ARG A 107 27.64 0.71 21.24
CA ARG A 107 26.97 0.37 19.94
C ARG A 107 27.45 1.29 18.83
N SER A 108 27.54 0.75 17.61
CA SER A 108 27.75 1.57 16.40
C SER A 108 26.43 2.22 15.97
N ILE A 109 26.52 3.21 15.08
CA ILE A 109 25.33 3.77 14.46
C ILE A 109 24.56 2.71 13.66
N GLY A 110 25.27 1.77 12.98
CA GLY A 110 24.63 0.64 12.27
C GLY A 110 23.85 -0.26 13.21
N ASP A 111 24.41 -0.62 14.37
CA ASP A 111 23.70 -1.41 15.38
C ASP A 111 22.44 -0.69 15.89
N THR A 112 22.50 0.63 16.01
CA THR A 112 21.38 1.44 16.50
C THR A 112 20.29 1.59 15.44
N THR A 113 20.67 1.80 14.18
CA THR A 113 19.69 1.93 13.09
C THR A 113 19.03 0.62 12.69
N ALA A 114 19.66 -0.53 12.94
CA ALA A 114 19.06 -1.85 12.74
C ALA A 114 17.96 -2.18 13.75
N MET A 115 17.87 -1.44 14.87
CA MET A 115 16.80 -1.64 15.86
C MET A 115 15.44 -1.22 15.32
N SER A 116 14.39 -1.85 15.83
CA SER A 116 13.03 -1.33 15.68
C SER A 116 12.87 0.00 16.45
N VAL A 117 11.87 0.79 16.08
CA VAL A 117 11.54 2.04 16.79
C VAL A 117 11.33 1.78 18.28
N ASP A 118 10.65 0.69 18.65
CA ASP A 118 10.41 0.33 20.06
C ASP A 118 11.70 0.01 20.79
N GLU A 119 12.57 -0.83 20.24
CA GLU A 119 13.88 -1.18 20.81
C GLU A 119 14.80 0.04 20.90
N ALA A 120 14.81 0.90 19.87
CA ALA A 120 15.58 2.12 19.87
C ALA A 120 15.11 3.11 20.95
N LEU A 121 13.78 3.22 21.14
CA LEU A 121 13.17 4.07 22.17
C LEU A 121 13.56 3.62 23.57
N GLU A 122 13.44 2.31 23.86
CA GLU A 122 13.87 1.74 25.14
C GLU A 122 15.37 1.97 25.37
N THR A 123 16.19 1.73 24.34
CA THR A 123 17.63 1.95 24.39
C THR A 123 17.97 3.41 24.70
N MET A 124 17.37 4.37 24.00
CA MET A 124 17.61 5.79 24.21
C MET A 124 17.15 6.28 25.60
N ARG A 125 16.03 5.76 26.09
CA ARG A 125 15.56 6.04 27.47
C ARG A 125 16.47 5.47 28.56
N ALA A 126 17.18 4.38 28.29
CA ALA A 126 18.13 3.78 29.23
C ALA A 126 19.45 4.57 29.35
N ILE A 127 19.82 5.36 28.36
CA ILE A 127 21.06 6.15 28.35
C ILE A 127 21.10 7.14 29.54
N ARG A 128 22.19 7.13 30.27
CA ARG A 128 22.43 8.01 31.42
C ARG A 128 23.68 8.86 31.19
N LEU A 129 23.52 10.01 30.55
CA LEU A 129 24.59 10.97 30.33
C LEU A 129 24.90 11.72 31.63
N LYS A 130 26.21 11.92 31.95
CA LYS A 130 26.69 12.61 33.14
C LYS A 130 27.67 13.74 32.77
N GLY A 131 27.75 14.76 33.62
CA GLY A 131 28.73 15.85 33.49
C GLY A 131 28.71 16.50 32.10
N ARG A 132 29.88 16.53 31.44
CA ARG A 132 30.09 17.14 30.12
C ARG A 132 29.25 16.50 29.03
N ASP A 133 29.11 15.17 29.05
CA ASP A 133 28.37 14.46 28.03
C ASP A 133 26.88 14.82 28.06
N LYS A 134 26.31 15.07 29.26
CA LYS A 134 24.94 15.57 29.41
C LYS A 134 24.77 16.97 28.82
N ALA A 135 25.79 17.85 29.01
CA ALA A 135 25.73 19.20 28.46
C ALA A 135 25.81 19.22 26.91
N ILE A 136 26.53 18.26 26.32
CA ILE A 136 26.70 18.16 24.85
C ILE A 136 25.55 17.43 24.19
N GLY A 137 25.18 16.25 24.71
CA GLY A 137 24.26 15.31 24.03
C GLY A 137 22.86 15.22 24.64
N GLY A 138 22.63 15.88 25.80
CA GLY A 138 21.37 15.71 26.53
C GLY A 138 20.11 16.14 25.74
N ASP A 139 20.22 17.23 25.01
CA ASP A 139 19.08 17.74 24.23
C ASP A 139 18.88 16.95 22.95
N ALA A 140 19.96 16.45 22.31
CA ALA A 140 19.87 15.57 21.18
C ALA A 140 19.17 14.23 21.52
N VAL A 141 19.53 13.65 22.69
CA VAL A 141 18.88 12.42 23.16
C VAL A 141 17.37 12.63 23.44
N LYS A 142 17.00 13.77 24.04
CA LYS A 142 15.58 14.12 24.27
C LYS A 142 14.83 14.23 22.95
N GLU A 143 15.41 14.91 21.95
CA GLU A 143 14.80 15.08 20.63
C GLU A 143 14.62 13.73 19.92
N ILE A 144 15.64 12.85 19.98
CA ILE A 144 15.54 11.48 19.43
C ILE A 144 14.41 10.71 20.13
N ILE A 145 14.34 10.73 21.45
CA ILE A 145 13.26 10.09 22.21
C ILE A 145 11.91 10.62 21.77
N SER A 146 11.73 11.93 21.65
CA SER A 146 10.48 12.54 21.23
C SER A 146 10.06 12.05 19.84
N ARG A 147 10.98 12.01 18.88
CA ARG A 147 10.70 11.52 17.51
C ARG A 147 10.36 10.03 17.47
N LEU A 148 11.07 9.21 18.23
CA LEU A 148 10.77 7.79 18.35
C LEU A 148 9.40 7.55 18.99
N GLU A 149 9.04 8.33 20.03
CA GLU A 149 7.70 8.29 20.64
C GLU A 149 6.60 8.62 19.62
N PHE A 150 6.82 9.58 18.73
CA PHE A 150 5.86 9.88 17.66
C PHE A 150 5.73 8.72 16.67
N LEU A 151 6.84 8.13 16.24
CA LEU A 151 6.80 6.95 15.37
C LEU A 151 6.06 5.78 16.03
N GLN A 152 6.28 5.56 17.32
CA GLN A 152 5.56 4.55 18.10
C GLN A 152 4.06 4.86 18.19
N LYS A 153 3.68 6.10 18.47
CA LYS A 153 2.27 6.55 18.54
C LYS A 153 1.52 6.34 17.24
N VAL A 154 2.16 6.56 16.08
CA VAL A 154 1.54 6.29 14.77
C VAL A 154 1.52 4.81 14.37
N GLY A 155 1.88 3.90 15.29
CA GLY A 155 1.83 2.47 15.06
C GLY A 155 3.01 1.92 14.25
N LEU A 156 4.16 2.62 14.20
CA LEU A 156 5.37 2.21 13.50
C LEU A 156 6.45 1.63 14.44
N GLY A 157 6.08 1.24 15.66
CA GLY A 157 7.00 0.71 16.66
C GLY A 157 7.83 -0.49 16.19
N TYR A 158 7.25 -1.32 15.34
CA TYR A 158 7.87 -2.52 14.77
C TYR A 158 8.88 -2.23 13.65
N LEU A 159 8.89 -1.02 13.06
CA LEU A 159 9.69 -0.70 11.90
C LEU A 159 11.16 -0.47 12.30
N SER A 160 12.11 -1.10 11.59
CA SER A 160 13.53 -0.81 11.80
C SER A 160 13.89 0.57 11.24
N LEU A 161 14.80 1.27 11.93
CA LEU A 161 15.17 2.65 11.55
C LEU A 161 15.96 2.72 10.24
N ASP A 162 16.57 1.61 9.79
CA ASP A 162 17.32 1.48 8.54
C ASP A 162 16.49 0.93 7.39
N ARG A 163 15.17 0.76 7.57
CA ARG A 163 14.29 0.19 6.54
C ARG A 163 14.35 0.97 5.23
N ASP A 164 14.53 0.26 4.12
CA ASP A 164 14.58 0.86 2.79
C ASP A 164 13.24 1.51 2.40
N ALA A 165 13.28 2.76 1.91
CA ALA A 165 12.06 3.47 1.52
C ALA A 165 11.19 2.74 0.48
N PRO A 166 11.76 2.07 -0.56
CA PRO A 166 10.97 1.28 -1.51
C PRO A 166 10.29 0.05 -0.90
N SER A 167 10.74 -0.42 0.27
CA SER A 167 10.14 -1.55 0.99
C SER A 167 8.99 -1.16 1.91
N LEU A 168 8.73 0.14 2.07
CA LEU A 168 7.63 0.65 2.88
C LEU A 168 6.32 0.56 2.12
N SER A 169 5.26 0.17 2.80
CA SER A 169 3.90 0.33 2.28
C SER A 169 3.53 1.81 2.17
N GLY A 170 2.57 2.15 1.30
CA GLY A 170 2.07 3.52 1.15
C GLY A 170 1.65 4.14 2.48
N GLY A 171 0.93 3.38 3.31
CA GLY A 171 0.50 3.81 4.65
C GLY A 171 1.67 4.00 5.63
N GLU A 172 2.71 3.13 5.60
CA GLU A 172 3.92 3.32 6.44
C GLU A 172 4.65 4.59 6.06
N ALA A 173 4.89 4.82 4.77
CA ALA A 173 5.55 6.03 4.27
C ALA A 173 4.78 7.31 4.65
N GLN A 174 3.45 7.29 4.55
CA GLN A 174 2.59 8.40 4.94
C GLN A 174 2.67 8.68 6.45
N ARG A 175 2.64 7.63 7.29
CA ARG A 175 2.76 7.77 8.75
C ARG A 175 4.13 8.28 9.18
N ILE A 176 5.21 7.89 8.51
CA ILE A 176 6.55 8.46 8.76
C ILE A 176 6.54 9.97 8.49
N ARG A 177 5.95 10.41 7.37
CA ARG A 177 5.81 11.84 7.05
C ARG A 177 4.97 12.56 8.10
N LEU A 178 3.86 11.95 8.52
CA LEU A 178 2.99 12.48 9.55
C LEU A 178 3.75 12.64 10.89
N ALA A 179 4.47 11.61 11.33
CA ALA A 179 5.27 11.66 12.55
C ALA A 179 6.33 12.76 12.50
N ALA A 180 6.99 12.96 11.35
CA ALA A 180 7.97 14.03 11.14
C ALA A 180 7.34 15.44 11.28
N GLN A 181 6.09 15.62 10.83
CA GLN A 181 5.39 16.91 10.95
C GLN A 181 4.84 17.17 12.35
N ILE A 182 4.26 16.17 13.01
CA ILE A 182 3.67 16.29 14.35
C ILE A 182 4.75 16.49 15.42
N GLY A 183 5.95 15.94 15.22
CA GLY A 183 7.10 16.13 16.09
C GLY A 183 7.57 17.59 16.18
N SER A 184 7.12 18.45 15.26
CA SER A 184 7.34 19.89 15.37
C SER A 184 6.43 20.50 16.44
N THR A 185 6.98 21.39 17.27
CA THR A 185 6.24 22.13 18.29
C THR A 185 5.43 23.32 17.73
N LEU A 186 5.13 23.28 16.43
CA LEU A 186 4.45 24.36 15.72
C LEU A 186 2.99 24.49 16.20
N GLN A 187 2.54 25.74 16.33
CA GLN A 187 1.16 26.13 16.65
C GLN A 187 0.61 27.04 15.54
N GLY A 188 -0.72 27.05 15.37
CA GLY A 188 -1.36 27.86 14.34
C GLY A 188 -1.12 27.35 12.90
N VAL A 189 -0.76 26.08 12.73
CA VAL A 189 -0.53 25.45 11.42
C VAL A 189 -1.83 24.75 10.96
N CYS A 190 -2.09 24.79 9.66
CA CYS A 190 -3.11 23.96 9.04
C CYS A 190 -2.45 22.69 8.45
N TYR A 191 -2.84 21.54 8.99
CA TYR A 191 -2.43 20.23 8.49
C TYR A 191 -3.51 19.67 7.57
N VAL A 192 -3.14 19.30 6.36
CA VAL A 192 -4.03 18.64 5.40
C VAL A 192 -3.54 17.21 5.19
N LEU A 193 -4.39 16.24 5.51
CA LEU A 193 -4.08 14.82 5.46
C LEU A 193 -5.04 14.13 4.49
N ASP A 194 -4.48 13.32 3.60
CA ASP A 194 -5.24 12.56 2.61
C ASP A 194 -5.19 11.08 2.98
N GLU A 195 -6.34 10.50 3.31
CA GLU A 195 -6.56 9.11 3.70
C GLU A 195 -5.52 8.56 4.71
N PRO A 196 -5.30 9.20 5.87
CA PRO A 196 -4.25 8.78 6.81
C PRO A 196 -4.50 7.41 7.47
N THR A 197 -5.69 6.82 7.33
CA THR A 197 -6.06 5.49 7.85
C THR A 197 -5.68 4.33 6.90
N ILE A 198 -5.15 4.61 5.70
CA ILE A 198 -4.77 3.56 4.72
C ILE A 198 -3.84 2.51 5.35
N GLY A 199 -4.19 1.23 5.18
CA GLY A 199 -3.40 0.09 5.65
C GLY A 199 -3.29 -0.02 7.17
N LEU A 200 -4.17 0.67 7.91
CA LEU A 200 -4.26 0.57 9.37
C LEU A 200 -5.28 -0.48 9.79
N HIS A 201 -4.89 -1.23 10.80
CA HIS A 201 -5.84 -2.06 11.55
C HIS A 201 -6.76 -1.16 12.41
N ALA A 202 -8.01 -1.56 12.65
CA ALA A 202 -8.99 -0.79 13.44
C ALA A 202 -8.44 -0.33 14.81
N ARG A 203 -7.60 -1.14 15.49
CA ARG A 203 -6.92 -0.75 16.73
C ARG A 203 -6.00 0.47 16.55
N ASP A 204 -5.32 0.53 15.42
CA ASP A 204 -4.34 1.58 15.16
C ASP A 204 -5.03 2.87 14.63
N ASN A 205 -6.22 2.75 14.01
CA ASN A 205 -7.07 3.89 13.65
C ASN A 205 -7.43 4.72 14.90
N ALA A 206 -7.86 4.08 15.99
CA ALA A 206 -8.18 4.78 17.22
C ALA A 206 -7.00 5.60 17.75
N ARG A 207 -5.77 5.03 17.73
CA ARG A 207 -4.56 5.74 18.14
C ARG A 207 -4.25 6.94 17.24
N LEU A 208 -4.44 6.80 15.93
CA LEU A 208 -4.27 7.90 14.97
C LEU A 208 -5.25 9.04 15.28
N VAL A 209 -6.51 8.74 15.51
CA VAL A 209 -7.54 9.76 15.83
C VAL A 209 -7.24 10.49 17.13
N ASP A 210 -6.78 9.78 18.18
CA ASP A 210 -6.37 10.38 19.44
C ASP A 210 -5.19 11.36 19.21
N MET A 211 -4.24 10.99 18.38
CA MET A 211 -3.09 11.84 18.04
C MET A 211 -3.50 13.08 17.22
N LEU A 212 -4.40 12.94 16.23
CA LEU A 212 -4.93 14.08 15.48
C LEU A 212 -5.70 15.05 16.40
N THR A 213 -6.42 14.49 17.36
CA THR A 213 -7.10 15.28 18.41
C THR A 213 -6.09 16.04 19.29
N GLU A 214 -4.99 15.39 19.69
CA GLU A 214 -3.90 16.05 20.43
C GLU A 214 -3.29 17.22 19.62
N LEU A 215 -3.06 16.99 18.32
CA LEU A 215 -2.53 18.00 17.41
C LEU A 215 -3.45 19.22 17.29
N LYS A 216 -4.76 18.99 17.16
CA LYS A 216 -5.80 20.03 17.16
C LYS A 216 -5.79 20.81 18.48
N ASN A 217 -5.73 20.12 19.63
CA ASN A 217 -5.77 20.73 20.95
C ASN A 217 -4.53 21.60 21.25
N LYS A 218 -3.43 21.45 20.51
CA LYS A 218 -2.28 22.34 20.54
C LYS A 218 -2.50 23.68 19.81
N GLY A 219 -3.71 23.95 19.29
CA GLY A 219 -4.05 25.19 18.59
C GLY A 219 -3.79 25.14 17.09
N ASN A 220 -3.83 23.95 16.48
CA ASN A 220 -3.71 23.75 15.05
C ASN A 220 -5.07 23.45 14.41
N THR A 221 -5.16 23.65 13.10
CA THR A 221 -6.29 23.19 12.29
C THR A 221 -5.90 21.89 11.60
N VAL A 222 -6.74 20.86 11.66
CA VAL A 222 -6.51 19.57 11.01
C VAL A 222 -7.65 19.30 10.04
N ILE A 223 -7.33 19.24 8.76
CA ILE A 223 -8.27 18.89 7.68
C ILE A 223 -7.90 17.48 7.22
N VAL A 224 -8.88 16.57 7.21
CA VAL A 224 -8.67 15.17 6.83
C VAL A 224 -9.63 14.82 5.70
N VAL A 225 -9.10 14.29 4.60
CA VAL A 225 -9.91 13.65 3.55
C VAL A 225 -9.98 12.17 3.89
N GLU A 226 -11.17 11.65 4.15
CA GLU A 226 -11.32 10.29 4.67
C GLU A 226 -12.63 9.61 4.28
N HIS A 227 -12.57 8.27 4.31
CA HIS A 227 -13.70 7.37 4.09
C HIS A 227 -13.97 6.46 5.30
N ASP A 228 -13.10 6.48 6.31
CA ASP A 228 -13.23 5.67 7.52
C ASP A 228 -14.35 6.20 8.43
N GLU A 229 -15.29 5.30 8.79
CA GLU A 229 -16.46 5.65 9.59
C GLU A 229 -16.09 6.19 10.97
N GLU A 230 -15.08 5.60 11.64
CA GLU A 230 -14.68 5.99 13.00
C GLU A 230 -14.11 7.40 13.01
N LEU A 231 -13.28 7.75 12.01
CA LEU A 231 -12.69 9.07 11.90
C LEU A 231 -13.75 10.13 11.57
N ILE A 232 -14.66 9.84 10.63
CA ILE A 232 -15.78 10.74 10.29
C ILE A 232 -16.65 11.00 11.54
N ARG A 233 -16.94 9.99 12.37
CA ARG A 233 -17.74 10.12 13.58
C ARG A 233 -17.07 10.95 14.68
N ARG A 234 -15.74 11.02 14.68
CA ARG A 234 -14.97 11.80 15.67
C ARG A 234 -14.58 13.20 15.19
N ALA A 235 -14.92 13.57 13.96
CA ALA A 235 -14.68 14.91 13.44
C ALA A 235 -15.58 15.94 14.15
N ASP A 236 -15.04 17.14 14.45
CA ASP A 236 -15.82 18.25 15.00
C ASP A 236 -16.74 18.86 13.95
N HIS A 237 -16.32 18.84 12.69
CA HIS A 237 -17.03 19.39 11.55
C HIS A 237 -16.81 18.49 10.32
N VAL A 238 -17.87 18.18 9.61
CA VAL A 238 -17.83 17.33 8.41
C VAL A 238 -18.29 18.15 7.21
N VAL A 239 -17.55 18.02 6.11
CA VAL A 239 -17.89 18.60 4.80
C VAL A 239 -18.10 17.46 3.83
N ASP A 240 -19.35 17.25 3.38
CA ASP A 240 -19.69 16.18 2.43
C ASP A 240 -19.84 16.73 1.03
N ILE A 241 -19.00 16.19 0.12
CA ILE A 241 -18.94 16.61 -1.28
C ILE A 241 -19.46 15.46 -2.15
N GLY A 242 -20.41 15.78 -3.02
CA GLY A 242 -21.07 14.77 -3.86
C GLY A 242 -21.92 15.41 -4.96
N PRO A 243 -23.12 14.83 -5.28
CA PRO A 243 -23.69 13.56 -4.75
C PRO A 243 -23.05 12.30 -5.32
N GLY A 244 -22.34 12.41 -6.43
CA GLY A 244 -21.62 11.32 -7.09
C GLY A 244 -20.15 11.65 -7.27
N ALA A 245 -19.48 10.93 -8.16
CA ALA A 245 -18.08 11.15 -8.49
C ALA A 245 -17.91 11.71 -9.93
N GLY A 246 -16.76 12.30 -10.24
CA GLY A 246 -16.45 12.84 -11.57
C GLY A 246 -17.38 14.01 -11.95
N GLY A 247 -17.94 13.97 -13.15
CA GLY A 247 -18.82 15.03 -13.68
C GLY A 247 -20.15 15.20 -12.93
N ARG A 248 -20.53 14.24 -12.08
CA ARG A 248 -21.73 14.27 -11.24
C ARG A 248 -21.41 14.58 -9.78
N GLY A 249 -20.18 14.95 -9.48
CA GLY A 249 -19.70 15.31 -8.14
C GLY A 249 -19.24 16.76 -8.07
N GLY A 250 -18.53 17.08 -6.99
CA GLY A 250 -17.94 18.39 -6.77
C GLY A 250 -18.90 19.45 -6.22
N GLU A 251 -20.11 19.04 -5.80
CA GLU A 251 -21.07 19.92 -5.15
C GLU A 251 -20.97 19.75 -3.63
N LEU A 252 -21.07 20.86 -2.89
CA LEU A 252 -21.22 20.83 -1.45
C LEU A 252 -22.64 20.33 -1.14
N ILE A 253 -22.77 19.14 -0.58
CA ILE A 253 -24.07 18.53 -0.23
C ILE A 253 -24.55 19.00 1.12
N VAL A 254 -23.64 18.96 2.11
CA VAL A 254 -23.91 19.40 3.48
C VAL A 254 -22.57 19.67 4.18
N GLU A 255 -22.60 20.63 5.10
CA GLU A 255 -21.51 20.88 6.05
C GLU A 255 -22.10 21.09 7.45
N GLY A 256 -21.40 20.69 8.48
CA GLY A 256 -21.84 20.84 9.85
C GLY A 256 -21.40 19.69 10.75
N SER A 257 -22.21 19.43 11.77
CA SER A 257 -22.01 18.32 12.69
C SER A 257 -22.31 16.96 12.02
N LEU A 258 -21.92 15.87 12.66
CA LEU A 258 -22.27 14.53 12.21
C LEU A 258 -23.79 14.34 12.08
N GLU A 259 -24.57 14.93 13.01
CA GLU A 259 -26.02 14.90 13.02
C GLU A 259 -26.61 15.59 11.78
N ASP A 260 -26.04 16.73 11.37
CA ASP A 260 -26.47 17.47 10.17
C ASP A 260 -26.23 16.63 8.91
N VAL A 261 -25.07 15.99 8.80
CA VAL A 261 -24.76 15.09 7.68
C VAL A 261 -25.69 13.88 7.67
N CYS A 262 -25.92 13.28 8.83
CA CYS A 262 -26.85 12.16 8.96
C CYS A 262 -28.31 12.56 8.67
N ALA A 263 -28.74 13.77 8.95
CA ALA A 263 -30.11 14.24 8.68
C ALA A 263 -30.36 14.56 7.19
N ASN A 264 -29.31 14.81 6.41
CA ASN A 264 -29.43 15.19 5.00
C ASN A 264 -29.72 13.96 4.12
N GLU A 265 -30.89 13.97 3.44
CA GLU A 265 -31.31 12.85 2.56
C GLU A 265 -30.47 12.72 1.29
N LYS A 266 -29.83 13.81 0.83
CA LYS A 266 -28.97 13.80 -0.36
C LYS A 266 -27.57 13.29 -0.07
N SER A 267 -27.15 13.27 1.20
CA SER A 267 -25.85 12.78 1.61
C SER A 267 -25.77 11.26 1.53
N VAL A 268 -24.92 10.76 0.64
CA VAL A 268 -24.62 9.31 0.55
C VAL A 268 -23.88 8.85 1.79
N THR A 269 -22.92 9.65 2.26
CA THR A 269 -22.16 9.42 3.49
C THR A 269 -23.11 9.37 4.69
N GLY A 270 -24.00 10.36 4.84
CA GLY A 270 -25.00 10.40 5.93
C GLY A 270 -25.94 9.20 5.90
N ARG A 271 -26.36 8.76 4.71
CA ARG A 271 -27.17 7.55 4.57
C ARG A 271 -26.42 6.30 5.06
N MET A 272 -25.16 6.10 4.66
CA MET A 272 -24.37 4.93 5.06
C MET A 272 -24.08 4.92 6.56
N LEU A 273 -23.85 6.11 7.15
CA LEU A 273 -23.67 6.24 8.60
C LEU A 273 -24.94 5.94 9.42
N ARG A 274 -26.13 6.22 8.87
CA ARG A 274 -27.42 5.85 9.48
C ARG A 274 -27.77 4.39 9.25
N GLU A 275 -27.50 3.89 8.04
CA GLU A 275 -27.90 2.59 7.54
C GLU A 275 -26.69 1.82 7.02
N PRO A 276 -25.79 1.38 7.93
CA PRO A 276 -24.61 0.61 7.52
C PRO A 276 -25.02 -0.75 6.94
N LEU A 277 -24.08 -1.38 6.24
CA LEU A 277 -24.26 -2.73 5.70
C LEU A 277 -24.65 -3.71 6.81
N ALA A 278 -25.64 -4.55 6.55
CA ALA A 278 -26.05 -5.58 7.49
C ALA A 278 -25.24 -6.86 7.28
N HIS A 279 -24.46 -7.23 8.29
CA HIS A 279 -23.63 -8.44 8.27
C HIS A 279 -24.21 -9.53 9.16
N THR A 280 -24.32 -10.74 8.63
CA THR A 280 -24.78 -11.90 9.41
C THR A 280 -23.64 -12.53 10.22
N GLY A 281 -22.39 -12.24 9.87
CA GLY A 281 -21.18 -12.89 10.39
C GLY A 281 -21.09 -14.39 10.07
N LYS A 282 -21.93 -14.87 9.13
CA LYS A 282 -21.93 -16.24 8.63
C LYS A 282 -21.38 -16.27 7.22
N ALA A 283 -20.54 -17.26 6.94
CA ALA A 283 -20.04 -17.52 5.60
C ALA A 283 -21.17 -17.78 4.61
N LYS A 284 -21.08 -17.16 3.42
CA LYS A 284 -21.99 -17.48 2.29
C LYS A 284 -21.72 -18.89 1.76
N HIS A 285 -20.46 -19.28 1.74
CA HIS A 285 -20.00 -20.61 1.35
C HIS A 285 -19.29 -21.23 2.55
N PRO A 286 -20.00 -21.98 3.42
CA PRO A 286 -19.43 -22.57 4.63
C PRO A 286 -18.23 -23.47 4.32
N VAL A 287 -17.26 -23.47 5.22
CA VAL A 287 -16.07 -24.32 5.15
C VAL A 287 -16.28 -25.52 6.08
N ASP A 288 -16.24 -26.72 5.52
CA ASP A 288 -16.36 -27.99 6.22
C ASP A 288 -15.12 -28.88 5.99
N ASP A 289 -15.13 -30.08 6.55
CA ASP A 289 -14.01 -31.02 6.43
C ASP A 289 -13.84 -31.56 5.00
N ALA A 290 -14.88 -31.48 4.16
CA ALA A 290 -14.83 -31.87 2.75
C ALA A 290 -14.38 -30.73 1.83
N THR A 291 -14.23 -29.51 2.33
CA THR A 291 -13.78 -28.37 1.55
C THR A 291 -12.31 -28.55 1.19
N PRO A 292 -11.95 -28.58 -0.12
CA PRO A 292 -10.56 -28.70 -0.54
C PRO A 292 -9.71 -27.54 0.00
N ARG A 293 -8.46 -27.83 0.34
CA ARG A 293 -7.56 -26.83 0.94
C ARG A 293 -6.23 -26.76 0.24
N LEU A 294 -5.66 -25.57 0.22
CA LEU A 294 -4.26 -25.33 -0.12
C LEU A 294 -3.52 -25.09 1.18
N THR A 295 -2.48 -25.88 1.47
CA THR A 295 -1.68 -25.79 2.70
C THR A 295 -0.29 -25.27 2.41
N VAL A 296 0.10 -24.19 3.09
CA VAL A 296 1.48 -23.69 3.16
C VAL A 296 2.11 -24.22 4.44
N ARG A 297 3.17 -25.02 4.33
CA ARG A 297 3.83 -25.63 5.49
C ARG A 297 5.09 -24.89 5.90
N ASN A 298 5.21 -24.62 7.21
CA ASN A 298 6.40 -24.07 7.85
C ASN A 298 6.89 -22.78 7.20
N ALA A 299 5.98 -21.82 6.97
CA ALA A 299 6.35 -20.51 6.47
C ALA A 299 7.21 -19.76 7.50
N SER A 300 8.43 -19.35 7.10
CA SER A 300 9.46 -18.80 8.00
C SER A 300 10.18 -17.57 7.44
N LEU A 301 9.63 -16.95 6.39
CA LEU A 301 10.23 -15.77 5.78
C LEU A 301 10.00 -14.53 6.66
N HIS A 302 11.01 -13.66 6.78
CA HIS A 302 10.99 -12.43 7.58
C HIS A 302 10.58 -12.68 9.03
N ASN A 303 9.44 -12.14 9.48
CA ASN A 303 8.95 -12.29 10.84
C ASN A 303 8.06 -13.54 11.07
N LEU A 304 7.74 -14.31 10.02
CA LEU A 304 6.94 -15.53 10.16
C LEU A 304 7.63 -16.60 11.03
N LYS A 305 6.88 -17.21 11.94
CA LYS A 305 7.39 -18.13 12.98
C LYS A 305 7.10 -19.60 12.69
N ASN A 306 7.55 -20.12 11.54
CA ASN A 306 7.32 -21.51 11.10
C ASN A 306 5.83 -21.88 11.13
N ILE A 307 4.99 -21.01 10.58
CA ILE A 307 3.55 -21.22 10.58
C ILE A 307 3.11 -22.14 9.45
N THR A 308 2.14 -23.00 9.75
CA THR A 308 1.40 -23.77 8.75
C THR A 308 0.02 -23.14 8.62
N VAL A 309 -0.40 -22.85 7.40
CA VAL A 309 -1.65 -22.13 7.13
C VAL A 309 -2.42 -22.84 6.02
N GLU A 310 -3.72 -23.00 6.22
CA GLU A 310 -4.63 -23.62 5.28
C GLU A 310 -5.58 -22.60 4.65
N PHE A 311 -5.64 -22.59 3.33
CA PHE A 311 -6.54 -21.75 2.55
C PHE A 311 -7.63 -22.61 1.92
N PRO A 312 -8.89 -22.52 2.38
CA PRO A 312 -10.00 -23.27 1.76
C PRO A 312 -10.22 -22.77 0.32
N LEU A 313 -10.28 -23.73 -0.61
CA LEU A 313 -10.46 -23.46 -2.03
C LEU A 313 -11.93 -23.20 -2.37
N GLY A 314 -12.16 -22.38 -3.42
CA GLY A 314 -13.52 -21.97 -3.81
C GLY A 314 -14.22 -21.09 -2.77
N ARG A 315 -13.47 -20.27 -2.04
CA ARG A 315 -13.96 -19.43 -0.93
C ARG A 315 -13.38 -18.02 -1.00
N LEU A 316 -14.05 -17.08 -0.34
CA LEU A 316 -13.51 -15.77 -0.04
C LEU A 316 -12.77 -15.86 1.30
N VAL A 317 -11.45 -15.75 1.26
CA VAL A 317 -10.55 -15.84 2.41
C VAL A 317 -9.99 -14.46 2.73
N ALA A 318 -10.23 -13.95 3.94
CA ALA A 318 -9.63 -12.72 4.42
C ALA A 318 -8.40 -13.02 5.29
N VAL A 319 -7.23 -12.50 4.90
CA VAL A 319 -6.02 -12.52 5.72
C VAL A 319 -5.90 -11.16 6.39
N THR A 320 -6.02 -11.15 7.70
CA THR A 320 -6.08 -9.94 8.53
C THR A 320 -5.08 -9.98 9.69
N GLY A 321 -5.07 -8.96 10.51
CA GLY A 321 -4.19 -8.81 11.67
C GLY A 321 -3.57 -7.43 11.73
N VAL A 322 -2.90 -7.12 12.84
CA VAL A 322 -2.28 -5.81 13.07
C VAL A 322 -1.23 -5.45 12.01
N SER A 323 -0.93 -4.16 11.86
CA SER A 323 0.10 -3.71 10.92
C SER A 323 1.45 -4.34 11.28
N GLY A 324 2.22 -4.80 10.25
CA GLY A 324 3.49 -5.48 10.45
C GLY A 324 3.42 -6.93 10.99
N SER A 325 2.23 -7.55 11.11
CA SER A 325 2.09 -8.95 11.59
C SER A 325 2.56 -10.03 10.61
N GLY A 326 2.91 -9.66 9.36
CA GLY A 326 3.41 -10.59 8.35
C GLY A 326 2.41 -11.01 7.28
N LYS A 327 1.27 -10.32 7.15
CA LYS A 327 0.22 -10.63 6.15
C LYS A 327 0.75 -10.65 4.73
N SER A 328 1.37 -9.56 4.27
CA SER A 328 1.92 -9.45 2.92
C SER A 328 3.06 -10.45 2.69
N THR A 329 3.89 -10.69 3.73
CA THR A 329 4.92 -11.74 3.68
C THR A 329 4.32 -13.13 3.45
N LEU A 330 3.26 -13.50 4.20
CA LEU A 330 2.60 -14.80 4.03
C LEU A 330 1.96 -14.92 2.64
N VAL A 331 1.19 -13.93 2.22
CA VAL A 331 0.33 -14.03 1.02
C VAL A 331 1.10 -13.74 -0.26
N ARG A 332 1.91 -12.66 -0.31
CA ARG A 332 2.63 -12.24 -1.51
C ARG A 332 3.98 -12.94 -1.65
N ASP A 333 4.82 -12.86 -0.61
CA ASP A 333 6.20 -13.33 -0.72
C ASP A 333 6.30 -14.86 -0.63
N VAL A 334 5.50 -15.52 0.21
CA VAL A 334 5.53 -16.97 0.39
C VAL A 334 4.50 -17.66 -0.50
N LEU A 335 3.19 -17.44 -0.27
CA LEU A 335 2.12 -18.17 -0.95
C LEU A 335 2.11 -17.93 -2.46
N ARG A 336 1.98 -16.66 -2.91
CA ARG A 336 1.93 -16.33 -4.35
C ARG A 336 3.16 -16.84 -5.08
N THR A 337 4.35 -16.49 -4.57
CA THR A 337 5.62 -16.81 -5.26
C THR A 337 5.84 -18.32 -5.34
N SER A 338 5.60 -19.04 -4.23
CA SER A 338 5.77 -20.49 -4.18
C SER A 338 4.70 -21.24 -4.96
N LEU A 339 3.43 -20.75 -4.94
CA LEU A 339 2.35 -21.35 -5.72
C LEU A 339 2.59 -21.17 -7.22
N GLN A 340 3.02 -19.99 -7.67
CA GLN A 340 3.37 -19.75 -9.06
C GLN A 340 4.50 -20.69 -9.50
N ALA A 341 5.59 -20.77 -8.73
CA ALA A 341 6.70 -21.66 -9.00
C ALA A 341 6.26 -23.13 -9.10
N ARG A 342 5.35 -23.58 -8.21
CA ARG A 342 4.84 -24.93 -8.18
C ARG A 342 3.93 -25.27 -9.36
N LEU A 343 3.13 -24.29 -9.82
CA LEU A 343 2.29 -24.43 -11.02
C LEU A 343 3.12 -24.50 -12.31
N GLU A 344 4.27 -23.82 -12.36
CA GLU A 344 5.20 -23.85 -13.50
C GLU A 344 6.02 -25.17 -13.53
N SER A 345 6.49 -25.65 -12.38
CA SER A 345 7.24 -26.91 -12.26
C SER A 345 7.13 -27.48 -10.85
N SER A 346 6.86 -28.78 -10.79
CA SER A 346 6.76 -29.52 -9.54
C SER A 346 8.09 -29.57 -8.74
N SER A 347 9.22 -29.34 -9.37
CA SER A 347 10.57 -29.34 -8.77
C SER A 347 11.10 -27.95 -8.43
N SER A 348 10.30 -26.88 -8.63
CA SER A 348 10.74 -25.51 -8.37
C SER A 348 11.06 -25.27 -6.89
N LYS A 349 12.10 -24.45 -6.64
CA LYS A 349 12.48 -24.03 -5.28
C LYS A 349 11.40 -23.10 -4.72
N LEU A 350 10.89 -23.47 -3.56
CA LEU A 350 9.90 -22.65 -2.83
C LEU A 350 10.59 -21.51 -2.09
N ARG A 351 9.86 -20.42 -1.87
CA ARG A 351 10.37 -19.25 -1.17
C ARG A 351 9.78 -19.17 0.23
N GLY A 352 10.61 -19.36 1.26
CA GLY A 352 10.25 -19.12 2.66
C GLY A 352 9.24 -20.08 3.26
N CYS A 353 9.03 -21.27 2.66
CA CYS A 353 8.25 -22.36 3.22
C CYS A 353 8.83 -23.71 2.80
N ASP A 354 8.49 -24.79 3.54
CA ASP A 354 8.98 -26.14 3.25
C ASP A 354 8.18 -26.81 2.13
N ALA A 355 6.84 -26.62 2.13
CA ALA A 355 5.98 -27.21 1.11
C ALA A 355 4.73 -26.35 0.85
N ILE A 356 4.22 -26.46 -0.38
CA ILE A 356 2.87 -26.05 -0.78
C ILE A 356 2.18 -27.27 -1.35
N GLU A 357 1.02 -27.61 -0.76
CA GLU A 357 0.25 -28.80 -1.08
C GLU A 357 -1.22 -28.40 -1.28
N TRP A 358 -1.92 -29.05 -2.19
CA TRP A 358 -3.37 -28.92 -2.34
C TRP A 358 -3.96 -30.23 -2.84
N ASP A 359 -5.26 -30.40 -2.66
CA ASP A 359 -5.98 -31.61 -3.06
C ASP A 359 -5.93 -31.82 -4.57
N GLU A 360 -5.57 -33.03 -5.03
CA GLU A 360 -5.48 -33.38 -6.46
C GLU A 360 -6.82 -33.26 -7.18
N ASP A 361 -7.93 -33.45 -6.45
CA ASP A 361 -9.30 -33.31 -6.98
C ASP A 361 -9.72 -31.85 -7.22
N ALA A 362 -8.93 -30.87 -6.76
CA ALA A 362 -9.16 -29.44 -6.95
C ALA A 362 -8.00 -28.81 -7.74
N PRO A 363 -7.89 -29.07 -9.05
CA PRO A 363 -6.75 -28.64 -9.85
C PRO A 363 -6.69 -27.12 -9.97
N LEU A 364 -5.68 -26.50 -9.37
CA LEU A 364 -5.35 -25.09 -9.54
C LEU A 364 -4.70 -24.88 -10.92
N GLY A 365 -5.24 -23.97 -11.71
CA GLY A 365 -4.75 -23.67 -13.04
C GLY A 365 -3.76 -22.51 -13.08
N ARG A 366 -3.98 -21.50 -12.25
CA ARG A 366 -3.11 -20.32 -12.16
C ARG A 366 -3.32 -19.56 -10.85
N VAL A 367 -2.30 -18.80 -10.46
CA VAL A 367 -2.37 -17.76 -9.43
C VAL A 367 -2.30 -16.39 -10.10
N LEU A 368 -3.06 -15.43 -9.58
CA LEU A 368 -3.11 -14.08 -10.11
C LEU A 368 -3.18 -13.06 -8.98
N GLU A 369 -2.20 -12.16 -8.95
CA GLU A 369 -2.19 -11.02 -8.05
C GLU A 369 -2.84 -9.81 -8.71
N VAL A 370 -3.70 -9.13 -7.97
CA VAL A 370 -4.32 -7.86 -8.34
C VAL A 370 -3.81 -6.79 -7.37
N ASP A 371 -2.75 -6.13 -7.75
CA ASP A 371 -2.03 -5.13 -6.96
C ASP A 371 -2.41 -3.69 -7.37
N GLN A 372 -1.86 -2.71 -6.64
CA GLN A 372 -2.11 -1.28 -6.85
C GLN A 372 -1.14 -0.63 -7.86
N THR A 373 -0.28 -1.40 -8.53
CA THR A 373 0.63 -0.85 -9.53
C THR A 373 -0.14 -0.28 -10.73
N PRO A 374 0.39 0.76 -11.40
CA PRO A 374 -0.28 1.36 -12.56
C PRO A 374 -0.60 0.35 -13.65
N ILE A 375 -1.74 0.53 -14.36
CA ILE A 375 -2.15 -0.33 -15.49
C ILE A 375 -1.30 -0.15 -16.75
N GLY A 376 -0.27 0.71 -16.69
CA GLY A 376 0.70 0.92 -17.75
C GLY A 376 1.64 2.08 -17.44
N LYS A 377 2.84 2.02 -18.02
CA LYS A 377 3.92 3.00 -17.77
C LYS A 377 3.78 4.30 -18.59
N THR A 378 2.84 4.37 -19.54
CA THR A 378 2.73 5.52 -20.45
C THR A 378 1.35 6.17 -20.42
N PRO A 379 1.21 7.46 -20.73
CA PRO A 379 -0.09 8.14 -20.84
C PRO A 379 -1.02 7.55 -21.91
N ARG A 380 -0.52 6.68 -22.80
CA ARG A 380 -1.31 5.96 -23.80
C ARG A 380 -2.09 4.79 -23.21
N SER A 381 -1.69 4.27 -22.04
CA SER A 381 -2.48 3.28 -21.34
C SER A 381 -3.68 3.95 -20.69
N CYS A 382 -4.88 3.38 -20.90
CA CYS A 382 -6.12 3.89 -20.33
C CYS A 382 -7.10 2.73 -20.07
N PRO A 383 -8.18 2.93 -19.29
CA PRO A 383 -9.16 1.89 -18.97
C PRO A 383 -9.68 1.16 -20.21
N ALA A 384 -10.05 1.88 -21.27
CA ALA A 384 -10.60 1.31 -22.49
C ALA A 384 -9.64 0.35 -23.20
N THR A 385 -8.32 0.67 -23.20
CA THR A 385 -7.30 -0.18 -23.82
C THR A 385 -6.94 -1.36 -22.94
N TYR A 386 -6.84 -1.16 -21.63
CA TYR A 386 -6.46 -2.21 -20.69
C TYR A 386 -7.51 -3.31 -20.57
N VAL A 387 -8.79 -2.94 -20.45
CA VAL A 387 -9.91 -3.88 -20.42
C VAL A 387 -10.23 -4.45 -21.82
N SER A 388 -9.54 -3.96 -22.87
CA SER A 388 -9.57 -4.45 -24.25
C SER A 388 -10.87 -4.20 -25.05
N PHE A 389 -11.84 -3.46 -24.53
CA PHE A 389 -13.06 -3.14 -25.29
C PHE A 389 -12.86 -2.02 -26.32
N PHE A 390 -11.76 -1.27 -26.26
CA PHE A 390 -11.47 -0.22 -27.24
C PHE A 390 -11.33 -0.74 -28.67
N ASN A 391 -10.89 -1.99 -28.85
CA ASN A 391 -10.84 -2.62 -30.16
C ASN A 391 -12.22 -2.67 -30.83
N HIS A 392 -13.26 -3.00 -30.06
CA HIS A 392 -14.63 -3.04 -30.58
C HIS A 392 -15.17 -1.65 -30.90
N ILE A 393 -14.74 -0.61 -30.16
CA ILE A 393 -15.08 0.78 -30.49
C ILE A 393 -14.43 1.17 -31.82
N ARG A 394 -13.15 0.85 -32.05
CA ARG A 394 -12.45 1.12 -33.31
C ARG A 394 -13.13 0.45 -34.51
N ASP A 395 -13.58 -0.81 -34.33
CA ASP A 395 -14.32 -1.54 -35.37
C ASP A 395 -15.63 -0.84 -35.72
N LEU A 396 -16.36 -0.28 -34.75
CA LEU A 396 -17.59 0.48 -34.99
C LEU A 396 -17.34 1.73 -35.82
N TYR A 397 -16.27 2.47 -35.52
CA TYR A 397 -15.90 3.67 -36.28
C TYR A 397 -15.48 3.34 -37.71
N ALA A 398 -14.70 2.29 -37.92
CA ALA A 398 -14.29 1.82 -39.26
C ALA A 398 -15.48 1.34 -40.12
N GLN A 399 -16.59 0.92 -39.50
CA GLN A 399 -17.81 0.51 -40.19
C GLN A 399 -18.74 1.69 -40.54
N THR A 400 -18.46 2.91 -40.15
CA THR A 400 -19.27 4.06 -40.52
C THR A 400 -19.17 4.35 -42.03
N PRO A 401 -20.26 4.82 -42.66
CA PRO A 401 -20.22 5.13 -44.09
C PRO A 401 -19.13 6.09 -44.50
N GLU A 402 -18.84 7.10 -43.63
CA GLU A 402 -17.81 8.07 -43.85
C GLU A 402 -16.40 7.46 -43.82
N ALA A 403 -16.13 6.58 -42.84
CA ALA A 403 -14.84 5.88 -42.74
C ALA A 403 -14.63 4.94 -43.95
N GLN A 404 -15.67 4.22 -44.35
CA GLN A 404 -15.61 3.35 -45.52
C GLN A 404 -15.37 4.12 -46.83
N ALA A 405 -16.04 5.27 -47.00
CA ALA A 405 -15.83 6.16 -48.18
C ALA A 405 -14.41 6.70 -48.27
N ARG A 406 -13.75 6.87 -47.12
CA ARG A 406 -12.33 7.33 -47.02
C ARG A 406 -11.34 6.19 -47.00
N GLY A 407 -11.78 4.92 -47.01
CA GLY A 407 -10.94 3.72 -46.91
C GLY A 407 -10.27 3.55 -45.54
N TYR A 408 -10.83 4.12 -44.47
CA TYR A 408 -10.26 4.07 -43.15
C TYR A 408 -10.46 2.69 -42.51
N GLN A 409 -9.35 2.09 -42.08
CA GLN A 409 -9.32 0.82 -41.36
C GLN A 409 -9.39 1.05 -39.83
N PRO A 410 -9.67 0.01 -39.00
CA PRO A 410 -9.67 0.15 -37.54
C PRO A 410 -8.36 0.68 -36.95
N THR A 411 -7.23 0.53 -37.63
CA THR A 411 -5.90 1.05 -37.27
C THR A 411 -5.89 2.59 -37.26
N ARG A 412 -6.63 3.25 -38.14
CA ARG A 412 -6.76 4.71 -38.18
C ARG A 412 -7.33 5.27 -36.88
N PHE A 413 -8.23 4.53 -36.25
CA PHE A 413 -8.89 4.88 -34.99
C PHE A 413 -8.08 4.45 -33.73
N SER A 414 -6.78 4.24 -33.89
CA SER A 414 -5.85 3.95 -32.79
C SER A 414 -4.93 5.13 -32.53
N PHE A 415 -4.90 5.63 -31.32
CA PHE A 415 -3.94 6.67 -30.91
C PHE A 415 -2.50 6.12 -30.70
N ASN A 416 -2.30 4.80 -30.83
CA ASN A 416 -0.98 4.14 -30.75
C ASN A 416 -0.30 4.02 -32.12
N THR A 417 -1.05 4.18 -33.22
CA THR A 417 -0.54 4.08 -34.58
C THR A 417 -0.36 5.47 -35.20
N PRO A 418 0.63 5.68 -36.09
CA PRO A 418 0.88 6.98 -36.70
C PRO A 418 -0.28 7.49 -37.59
N GLU A 419 -1.09 6.60 -38.16
CA GLU A 419 -2.07 6.89 -39.23
C GLU A 419 -3.18 7.87 -38.81
N GLY A 420 -3.63 7.87 -37.55
CA GLY A 420 -4.75 8.70 -37.13
C GLY A 420 -4.53 9.45 -35.84
N ARG A 421 -3.35 9.30 -35.21
CA ARG A 421 -3.02 10.01 -34.00
C ARG A 421 -2.64 11.47 -34.27
N CYS A 422 -2.90 12.34 -33.31
CA CYS A 422 -2.41 13.72 -33.35
C CYS A 422 -0.87 13.73 -33.48
N PRO A 423 -0.30 14.41 -34.48
CA PRO A 423 1.15 14.43 -34.71
C PRO A 423 1.92 15.20 -33.61
N ILE A 424 1.28 16.18 -32.95
CA ILE A 424 1.92 17.02 -31.93
C ILE A 424 2.11 16.26 -30.62
N CYS A 425 1.04 15.62 -30.06
CA CYS A 425 1.13 14.89 -28.82
C CYS A 425 1.35 13.38 -29.04
N GLU A 426 1.49 12.94 -30.26
CA GLU A 426 1.68 11.53 -30.64
C GLU A 426 0.66 10.58 -30.01
N GLY A 427 -0.57 11.01 -29.87
CA GLY A 427 -1.65 10.23 -29.28
C GLY A 427 -1.68 10.22 -27.75
N GLN A 428 -0.83 10.99 -27.07
CA GLN A 428 -0.84 11.10 -25.60
C GLN A 428 -1.99 11.98 -25.10
N GLY A 429 -2.49 12.93 -25.92
CA GLY A 429 -3.51 13.91 -25.54
C GLY A 429 -2.97 15.05 -24.67
N GLN A 430 -1.71 14.98 -24.27
CA GLN A 430 -1.03 15.97 -23.43
C GLN A 430 0.40 16.18 -23.90
N VAL A 431 0.96 17.35 -23.61
CA VAL A 431 2.36 17.71 -23.85
C VAL A 431 3.02 18.03 -22.51
N SER A 432 4.29 17.70 -22.37
CA SER A 432 5.08 18.05 -21.20
C SER A 432 5.80 19.36 -21.47
N VAL A 433 5.57 20.36 -20.62
CA VAL A 433 6.29 21.64 -20.66
C VAL A 433 7.39 21.57 -19.63
N GLU A 434 8.64 21.63 -20.09
CA GLU A 434 9.81 21.66 -19.24
C GLU A 434 9.94 23.02 -18.56
N MET A 435 10.09 23.00 -17.25
CA MET A 435 10.32 24.21 -16.44
C MET A 435 11.69 24.13 -15.79
N SER A 436 12.53 25.14 -16.01
CA SER A 436 13.94 25.12 -15.57
C SER A 436 14.15 24.98 -14.06
N PHE A 437 13.17 25.32 -13.22
CA PHE A 437 13.28 25.32 -11.75
C PHE A 437 12.10 24.62 -11.03
N LEU A 438 11.13 24.10 -11.79
CA LEU A 438 9.94 23.41 -11.25
C LEU A 438 9.79 22.06 -11.94
N PRO A 439 9.06 21.11 -11.34
CA PRO A 439 8.72 19.86 -12.02
C PRO A 439 7.98 20.13 -13.34
N ASN A 440 8.24 19.31 -14.34
CA ASN A 440 7.59 19.40 -15.64
C ASN A 440 6.06 19.38 -15.49
N VAL A 441 5.38 20.33 -16.11
CA VAL A 441 3.92 20.44 -16.10
C VAL A 441 3.34 19.77 -17.34
N LYS A 442 2.36 18.89 -17.16
CA LYS A 442 1.61 18.26 -18.24
C LYS A 442 0.38 19.09 -18.55
N MET A 443 0.27 19.54 -19.79
CA MET A 443 -0.86 20.33 -20.28
C MET A 443 -1.61 19.57 -21.38
N PRO A 444 -2.93 19.74 -21.54
CA PRO A 444 -3.65 19.21 -22.69
C PRO A 444 -3.03 19.72 -24.00
N CYS A 445 -2.93 18.84 -24.99
CA CYS A 445 -2.40 19.22 -26.31
C CYS A 445 -3.36 20.20 -26.99
N GLU A 446 -2.90 21.42 -27.29
CA GLU A 446 -3.72 22.46 -27.93
C GLU A 446 -4.18 22.03 -29.33
N ALA A 447 -3.32 21.36 -30.11
CA ALA A 447 -3.64 20.95 -31.47
C ALA A 447 -4.83 20.00 -31.61
N CYS A 448 -5.00 19.07 -30.63
CA CYS A 448 -6.13 18.14 -30.65
C CYS A 448 -7.12 18.37 -29.50
N GLY A 449 -6.96 19.42 -28.71
CA GLY A 449 -7.81 19.69 -27.54
C GLY A 449 -7.83 18.53 -26.54
N GLY A 450 -6.74 17.78 -26.42
CA GLY A 450 -6.67 16.58 -25.57
C GLY A 450 -7.29 15.32 -26.17
N MET A 451 -7.85 15.37 -27.39
CA MET A 451 -8.62 14.28 -28.01
C MET A 451 -7.75 13.16 -28.63
N ARG A 452 -6.41 13.31 -28.64
CA ARG A 452 -5.41 12.30 -29.07
C ARG A 452 -5.33 11.99 -30.57
N PHE A 453 -6.30 12.38 -31.40
CA PHE A 453 -6.39 12.08 -32.83
C PHE A 453 -6.22 13.35 -33.68
N ASP A 454 -5.89 13.16 -34.95
CA ASP A 454 -5.89 14.23 -35.95
C ASP A 454 -7.32 14.68 -36.32
N GLU A 455 -7.44 15.83 -36.95
CA GLU A 455 -8.71 16.46 -37.30
C GLU A 455 -9.55 15.56 -38.24
N GLU A 456 -8.90 14.91 -39.20
CA GLU A 456 -9.59 14.03 -40.17
C GLU A 456 -10.19 12.80 -39.51
N THR A 457 -9.51 12.21 -38.55
CA THR A 457 -10.03 11.09 -37.77
C THR A 457 -11.15 11.54 -36.84
N LEU A 458 -11.05 12.74 -36.23
CA LEU A 458 -12.09 13.31 -35.39
C LEU A 458 -13.33 13.75 -36.17
N ALA A 459 -13.21 14.02 -37.47
CA ALA A 459 -14.36 14.33 -38.34
C ALA A 459 -15.32 13.15 -38.45
N VAL A 460 -14.82 11.88 -38.40
CA VAL A 460 -15.65 10.68 -38.46
C VAL A 460 -16.46 10.54 -37.17
N LYS A 461 -17.78 10.50 -37.30
CA LYS A 461 -18.70 10.42 -36.16
C LYS A 461 -19.51 9.11 -36.16
N TRP A 462 -19.66 8.53 -34.98
CA TRP A 462 -20.58 7.44 -34.71
C TRP A 462 -21.60 7.88 -33.66
N MET A 463 -22.90 7.81 -33.99
CA MET A 463 -23.99 8.37 -33.17
C MET A 463 -23.73 9.83 -32.73
N GLY A 464 -23.20 10.64 -33.65
CA GLY A 464 -22.94 12.06 -33.43
C GLY A 464 -21.66 12.40 -32.63
N LYS A 465 -20.89 11.42 -32.18
CA LYS A 465 -19.66 11.60 -31.41
C LYS A 465 -18.44 11.14 -32.18
N SER A 466 -17.34 11.90 -32.12
CA SER A 466 -16.02 11.47 -32.56
C SER A 466 -15.42 10.44 -31.62
N ILE A 467 -14.41 9.71 -32.07
CA ILE A 467 -13.73 8.73 -31.22
C ILE A 467 -13.01 9.39 -30.03
N GLY A 468 -12.51 10.61 -30.19
CA GLY A 468 -11.92 11.41 -29.11
C GLY A 468 -12.96 11.81 -28.05
N GLU A 469 -14.16 12.24 -28.48
CA GLU A 469 -15.27 12.54 -27.58
C GLU A 469 -15.72 11.30 -26.81
N VAL A 470 -15.75 10.11 -27.45
CA VAL A 470 -16.08 8.85 -26.78
C VAL A 470 -15.05 8.48 -25.70
N LEU A 471 -13.75 8.69 -25.95
CA LEU A 471 -12.72 8.46 -24.91
C LEU A 471 -12.86 9.42 -23.71
N ASN A 472 -13.48 10.58 -23.89
CA ASN A 472 -13.74 11.53 -22.82
C ASN A 472 -15.04 11.26 -22.04
N LEU A 473 -15.89 10.34 -22.51
CA LEU A 473 -17.08 9.91 -21.76
C LEU A 473 -16.67 9.21 -20.47
N SER A 474 -17.48 9.39 -19.42
CA SER A 474 -17.44 8.54 -18.25
C SER A 474 -17.91 7.12 -18.59
N VAL A 475 -17.57 6.14 -17.77
CA VAL A 475 -18.07 4.75 -17.89
C VAL A 475 -19.61 4.73 -17.88
N ASP A 476 -20.25 5.55 -17.02
CA ASP A 476 -21.70 5.64 -16.92
C ASP A 476 -22.32 6.18 -18.22
N ASP A 477 -21.80 7.30 -18.74
CA ASP A 477 -22.30 7.89 -20.00
C ASP A 477 -22.03 7.00 -21.21
N ALA A 478 -20.87 6.33 -21.22
CA ALA A 478 -20.54 5.37 -22.26
C ALA A 478 -21.44 4.13 -22.23
N LEU A 479 -21.89 3.69 -21.04
CA LEU A 479 -22.81 2.58 -20.90
C LEU A 479 -24.16 2.89 -21.53
N GLU A 480 -24.67 4.11 -21.39
CA GLU A 480 -25.88 4.55 -22.06
C GLU A 480 -25.72 4.54 -23.59
N LEU A 481 -24.58 5.06 -24.09
CA LEU A 481 -24.29 5.11 -25.53
C LEU A 481 -24.15 3.72 -26.14
N PHE A 482 -23.53 2.76 -25.45
CA PHE A 482 -23.22 1.43 -25.94
C PHE A 482 -24.16 0.32 -25.40
N ALA A 483 -25.33 0.68 -24.83
CA ALA A 483 -26.26 -0.27 -24.22
C ALA A 483 -26.60 -1.48 -25.12
N ASN A 484 -26.74 -1.25 -26.44
CA ASN A 484 -27.05 -2.27 -27.44
C ASN A 484 -25.81 -2.97 -28.03
N ARG A 485 -24.62 -2.81 -27.40
CA ARG A 485 -23.35 -3.40 -27.87
C ARG A 485 -22.71 -4.26 -26.76
N PRO A 486 -23.13 -5.53 -26.60
CA PRO A 486 -22.75 -6.37 -25.45
C PRO A 486 -21.24 -6.52 -25.25
N LYS A 487 -20.44 -6.50 -26.33
CA LYS A 487 -18.97 -6.60 -26.24
C LYS A 487 -18.30 -5.37 -25.60
N ILE A 488 -19.01 -4.23 -25.59
CA ILE A 488 -18.57 -2.98 -24.97
C ILE A 488 -19.32 -2.77 -23.66
N ALA A 489 -20.65 -2.98 -23.64
CA ALA A 489 -21.50 -2.73 -22.48
C ALA A 489 -21.12 -3.59 -21.27
N LYS A 490 -20.85 -4.91 -21.44
CA LYS A 490 -20.49 -5.79 -20.32
C LYS A 490 -19.24 -5.37 -19.56
N PRO A 491 -18.09 -5.08 -20.21
CA PRO A 491 -16.93 -4.49 -19.51
C PRO A 491 -17.25 -3.19 -18.79
N LEU A 492 -18.08 -2.32 -19.37
CA LEU A 492 -18.50 -1.06 -18.75
C LEU A 492 -19.40 -1.30 -17.53
N GLU A 493 -20.30 -2.27 -17.57
CA GLU A 493 -21.12 -2.70 -16.43
C GLU A 493 -20.25 -3.21 -15.28
N LEU A 494 -19.19 -3.96 -15.59
CA LEU A 494 -18.23 -4.45 -14.59
C LEU A 494 -17.42 -3.28 -13.97
N LEU A 495 -16.96 -2.31 -14.78
CA LEU A 495 -16.31 -1.10 -14.27
C LEU A 495 -17.25 -0.32 -13.33
N ARG A 496 -18.51 -0.15 -13.69
CA ARG A 496 -19.52 0.48 -12.84
C ARG A 496 -19.77 -0.31 -11.55
N ALA A 497 -19.79 -1.64 -11.64
CA ALA A 497 -20.03 -2.53 -10.50
C ALA A 497 -18.90 -2.51 -9.46
N VAL A 498 -17.68 -2.08 -9.82
CA VAL A 498 -16.56 -1.86 -8.88
C VAL A 498 -16.42 -0.39 -8.46
N GLY A 499 -17.44 0.46 -8.70
CA GLY A 499 -17.42 1.85 -8.29
C GLY A 499 -16.65 2.80 -9.23
N LEU A 500 -16.31 2.38 -10.46
CA LEU A 500 -15.57 3.19 -11.43
C LEU A 500 -16.46 3.86 -12.50
N GLY A 501 -17.74 4.07 -12.20
CA GLY A 501 -18.70 4.68 -13.13
C GLY A 501 -18.32 6.08 -13.60
N TYR A 502 -17.65 6.84 -12.76
CA TYR A 502 -17.19 8.20 -13.03
C TYR A 502 -15.96 8.30 -13.93
N LEU A 503 -15.19 7.21 -14.04
CA LEU A 503 -13.88 7.20 -14.70
C LEU A 503 -14.04 7.43 -16.20
N ARG A 504 -13.20 8.27 -16.80
CA ARG A 504 -13.22 8.48 -18.26
C ARG A 504 -12.57 7.28 -18.96
N LEU A 505 -13.16 6.84 -20.09
CA LEU A 505 -12.64 5.70 -20.85
C LEU A 505 -11.18 5.88 -21.28
N GLY A 506 -10.80 7.10 -21.67
CA GLY A 506 -9.46 7.47 -22.11
C GLY A 506 -8.58 8.07 -21.02
N GLN A 507 -8.92 7.98 -19.74
CA GLN A 507 -8.09 8.55 -18.67
C GLN A 507 -6.69 7.94 -18.65
N PRO A 508 -5.61 8.75 -18.69
CA PRO A 508 -4.25 8.23 -18.67
C PRO A 508 -3.94 7.42 -17.40
N SER A 509 -3.24 6.29 -17.51
CA SER A 509 -2.88 5.44 -16.37
C SER A 509 -2.12 6.17 -15.27
N SER A 510 -1.30 7.16 -15.64
CA SER A 510 -0.53 7.99 -14.69
C SER A 510 -1.37 8.95 -13.84
N THR A 511 -2.66 9.09 -14.12
CA THR A 511 -3.61 9.93 -13.35
C THR A 511 -4.57 9.10 -12.51
N LEU A 512 -4.45 7.79 -12.55
CA LEU A 512 -5.25 6.88 -11.75
C LEU A 512 -4.64 6.72 -10.36
N SER A 513 -5.50 6.63 -9.33
CA SER A 513 -5.07 6.20 -8.00
C SER A 513 -4.71 4.69 -8.01
N GLY A 514 -3.92 4.24 -7.02
CA GLY A 514 -3.59 2.81 -6.90
C GLY A 514 -4.83 1.93 -6.80
N GLY A 515 -5.83 2.34 -6.03
CA GLY A 515 -7.09 1.61 -5.91
C GLY A 515 -7.90 1.57 -7.21
N GLU A 516 -7.93 2.66 -8.02
CA GLU A 516 -8.56 2.67 -9.35
C GLU A 516 -7.87 1.70 -10.30
N ALA A 517 -6.51 1.72 -10.34
CA ALA A 517 -5.73 0.80 -11.16
C ALA A 517 -5.99 -0.66 -10.78
N GLN A 518 -6.04 -0.97 -9.50
CA GLN A 518 -6.34 -2.30 -8.97
C GLN A 518 -7.74 -2.78 -9.40
N ARG A 519 -8.76 -1.92 -9.26
CA ARG A 519 -10.13 -2.27 -9.69
C ARG A 519 -10.26 -2.47 -11.18
N ILE A 520 -9.53 -1.72 -12.03
CA ILE A 520 -9.48 -1.94 -13.47
C ILE A 520 -8.85 -3.31 -13.79
N LYS A 521 -7.78 -3.71 -13.09
CA LYS A 521 -7.18 -5.05 -13.21
C LYS A 521 -8.21 -6.14 -12.84
N LEU A 522 -8.90 -5.96 -11.73
CA LEU A 522 -9.95 -6.88 -11.28
C LEU A 522 -11.05 -7.05 -12.33
N VAL A 523 -11.54 -5.96 -12.92
CA VAL A 523 -12.54 -6.00 -14.00
C VAL A 523 -12.05 -6.75 -15.23
N THR A 524 -10.77 -6.57 -15.58
CA THR A 524 -10.17 -7.28 -16.73
C THR A 524 -10.19 -8.78 -16.51
N GLU A 525 -9.85 -9.24 -15.31
CA GLU A 525 -9.88 -10.67 -14.99
C GLU A 525 -11.31 -11.22 -14.89
N LEU A 526 -12.24 -10.46 -14.31
CA LEU A 526 -13.67 -10.82 -14.33
C LEU A 526 -14.20 -10.97 -15.75
N SER A 527 -13.87 -10.04 -16.64
CA SER A 527 -14.29 -10.09 -18.06
C SER A 527 -13.78 -11.35 -18.75
N LYS A 528 -12.55 -11.78 -18.45
CA LYS A 528 -11.96 -13.03 -18.93
C LYS A 528 -12.69 -14.25 -18.34
N ALA A 529 -12.94 -14.27 -17.03
CA ALA A 529 -13.65 -15.36 -16.36
C ALA A 529 -15.04 -15.57 -16.93
N TYR A 530 -15.82 -14.50 -17.12
CA TYR A 530 -17.15 -14.59 -17.76
C TYR A 530 -17.11 -15.10 -19.20
N SER A 531 -16.08 -14.76 -19.97
CA SER A 531 -15.93 -15.29 -21.34
C SER A 531 -15.60 -16.78 -21.36
N GLN A 532 -14.84 -17.27 -20.37
CA GLN A 532 -14.41 -18.66 -20.23
C GLN A 532 -15.52 -19.58 -19.69
N MET A 533 -16.41 -19.09 -18.81
CA MET A 533 -17.57 -19.85 -18.34
C MET A 533 -18.45 -20.40 -19.50
N ARG A 534 -18.50 -19.68 -20.63
CA ARG A 534 -19.25 -20.10 -21.81
C ARG A 534 -18.59 -21.27 -22.57
N THR A 535 -17.30 -21.54 -22.33
CA THR A 535 -16.52 -22.54 -23.09
C THR A 535 -16.24 -23.84 -22.32
N ARG A 536 -16.81 -24.06 -21.10
CA ARG A 536 -16.66 -25.28 -20.26
C ARG A 536 -15.22 -25.67 -19.90
N ARG A 537 -14.23 -24.79 -20.03
CA ARG A 537 -12.84 -25.02 -19.64
C ARG A 537 -12.40 -23.90 -18.68
N THR A 538 -12.86 -23.91 -17.45
CA THR A 538 -12.36 -23.00 -16.44
C THR A 538 -11.35 -23.75 -15.57
N ALA A 539 -10.07 -23.50 -15.76
CA ALA A 539 -9.08 -23.84 -14.76
C ALA A 539 -9.34 -22.96 -13.52
N HIS A 540 -9.40 -23.56 -12.34
CA HIS A 540 -9.54 -22.85 -11.06
C HIS A 540 -8.43 -21.79 -10.93
N THR A 541 -8.82 -20.54 -10.75
CA THR A 541 -7.90 -19.43 -10.55
C THR A 541 -7.86 -19.04 -9.09
N PHE A 542 -6.65 -18.89 -8.56
CA PHE A 542 -6.39 -18.41 -7.21
C PHE A 542 -6.07 -16.91 -7.29
N TYR A 543 -7.01 -16.06 -6.86
CA TYR A 543 -6.86 -14.61 -6.86
C TYR A 543 -6.28 -14.14 -5.54
N ILE A 544 -5.32 -13.22 -5.60
CA ILE A 544 -4.73 -12.54 -4.45
C ILE A 544 -4.94 -11.04 -4.64
N LEU A 545 -5.59 -10.40 -3.67
CA LEU A 545 -5.84 -8.96 -3.66
C LEU A 545 -5.23 -8.35 -2.39
N ASP A 546 -4.49 -7.26 -2.56
CA ASP A 546 -3.87 -6.54 -1.46
C ASP A 546 -4.64 -5.23 -1.21
N GLU A 547 -5.29 -5.13 -0.05
CA GLU A 547 -6.08 -3.98 0.41
C GLU A 547 -7.02 -3.39 -0.66
N PRO A 548 -7.94 -4.18 -1.26
CA PRO A 548 -8.76 -3.72 -2.37
C PRO A 548 -9.79 -2.64 -2.00
N THR A 549 -9.99 -2.34 -0.71
CA THR A 549 -10.89 -1.27 -0.23
C THR A 549 -10.23 0.10 -0.14
N VAL A 550 -8.92 0.21 -0.38
CA VAL A 550 -8.20 1.49 -0.34
C VAL A 550 -8.84 2.52 -1.28
N GLY A 551 -9.11 3.73 -0.75
CA GLY A 551 -9.74 4.84 -1.48
C GLY A 551 -11.19 4.59 -1.88
N LEU A 552 -11.90 3.66 -1.21
CA LEU A 552 -13.31 3.40 -1.45
C LEU A 552 -14.19 4.07 -0.41
N HIS A 553 -15.19 4.79 -0.90
CA HIS A 553 -16.30 5.21 -0.06
C HIS A 553 -17.11 3.98 0.42
N MET A 554 -17.69 4.02 1.62
CA MET A 554 -18.48 2.94 2.23
C MET A 554 -19.52 2.33 1.27
N ALA A 555 -20.20 3.15 0.44
CA ALA A 555 -21.18 2.68 -0.55
C ALA A 555 -20.55 1.86 -1.70
N ASP A 556 -19.26 2.02 -1.96
CA ASP A 556 -18.56 1.28 -3.02
C ASP A 556 -17.91 -0.01 -2.48
N VAL A 557 -17.67 -0.10 -1.16
CA VAL A 557 -17.22 -1.34 -0.48
C VAL A 557 -18.25 -2.45 -0.69
N GLU A 558 -19.55 -2.17 -0.55
CA GLU A 558 -20.63 -3.14 -0.82
C GLU A 558 -20.55 -3.69 -2.25
N LYS A 559 -20.34 -2.81 -3.22
CA LYS A 559 -20.21 -3.21 -4.64
C LYS A 559 -19.01 -4.12 -4.85
N LEU A 560 -17.88 -3.81 -4.22
CA LEU A 560 -16.66 -4.63 -4.28
C LEU A 560 -16.91 -6.02 -3.67
N ILE A 561 -17.50 -6.11 -2.49
CA ILE A 561 -17.83 -7.38 -1.84
C ILE A 561 -18.67 -8.26 -2.74
N ASN A 562 -19.70 -7.69 -3.39
CA ASN A 562 -20.54 -8.41 -4.34
C ASN A 562 -19.75 -8.93 -5.54
N VAL A 563 -18.74 -8.21 -6.00
CA VAL A 563 -17.85 -8.63 -7.09
C VAL A 563 -16.95 -9.78 -6.65
N LEU A 564 -16.38 -9.72 -5.42
CA LEU A 564 -15.55 -10.80 -4.88
C LEU A 564 -16.35 -12.10 -4.73
N HIS A 565 -17.58 -12.03 -4.25
CA HIS A 565 -18.45 -13.21 -4.18
C HIS A 565 -18.77 -13.79 -5.55
N LYS A 566 -19.01 -12.96 -6.58
CA LYS A 566 -19.21 -13.44 -7.96
C LYS A 566 -17.98 -14.20 -8.51
N LEU A 567 -16.77 -13.83 -8.13
CA LEU A 567 -15.57 -14.61 -8.48
C LEU A 567 -15.57 -15.98 -7.81
N VAL A 568 -15.97 -16.05 -6.54
CA VAL A 568 -16.12 -17.31 -5.80
C VAL A 568 -17.21 -18.19 -6.41
N GLU A 569 -18.39 -17.64 -6.71
CA GLU A 569 -19.49 -18.32 -7.38
C GLU A 569 -19.11 -18.84 -8.77
N ALA A 570 -18.13 -18.20 -9.41
CA ALA A 570 -17.55 -18.67 -10.67
C ALA A 570 -16.56 -19.85 -10.50
N GLY A 571 -16.39 -20.39 -9.29
CA GLY A 571 -15.55 -21.55 -8.98
C GLY A 571 -14.09 -21.19 -8.70
N ASN A 572 -13.79 -19.95 -8.32
CA ASN A 572 -12.43 -19.49 -8.02
C ASN A 572 -12.21 -19.35 -6.52
N THR A 573 -10.95 -19.31 -6.10
CA THR A 573 -10.56 -18.90 -4.74
C THR A 573 -10.13 -17.43 -4.76
N VAL A 574 -10.60 -16.67 -3.78
CA VAL A 574 -10.24 -15.26 -3.63
C VAL A 574 -9.65 -15.04 -2.25
N VAL A 575 -8.36 -14.68 -2.19
CA VAL A 575 -7.67 -14.31 -0.95
C VAL A 575 -7.47 -12.81 -0.94
N VAL A 576 -7.96 -12.14 0.09
CA VAL A 576 -7.81 -10.70 0.29
C VAL A 576 -6.97 -10.42 1.54
N ILE A 577 -5.96 -9.56 1.43
CA ILE A 577 -5.31 -8.97 2.59
C ILE A 577 -6.15 -7.74 2.93
N GLU A 578 -6.77 -7.70 4.12
CA GLU A 578 -7.71 -6.63 4.44
C GLU A 578 -7.73 -6.23 5.91
N HIS A 579 -8.06 -4.95 6.10
CA HIS A 579 -8.32 -4.33 7.39
C HIS A 579 -9.77 -3.84 7.55
N ASN A 580 -10.47 -3.69 6.44
CA ASN A 580 -11.86 -3.26 6.40
C ASN A 580 -12.78 -4.33 7.00
N LEU A 581 -13.51 -3.94 8.05
CA LEU A 581 -14.35 -4.87 8.81
C LEU A 581 -15.58 -5.36 8.03
N ASP A 582 -16.10 -4.59 7.05
CA ASP A 582 -17.18 -5.04 6.19
C ASP A 582 -16.74 -6.24 5.34
N VAL A 583 -15.54 -6.17 4.73
CA VAL A 583 -14.99 -7.27 3.93
C VAL A 583 -14.67 -8.49 4.80
N ILE A 584 -14.08 -8.27 5.99
CA ILE A 584 -13.76 -9.35 6.93
C ILE A 584 -15.05 -10.04 7.41
N ALA A 585 -16.13 -9.30 7.66
CA ALA A 585 -17.42 -9.82 8.10
C ALA A 585 -18.14 -10.65 7.03
N GLU A 586 -17.88 -10.39 5.75
CA GLU A 586 -18.46 -11.08 4.58
C GLU A 586 -17.55 -12.19 4.03
N ALA A 587 -16.36 -12.39 4.60
CA ALA A 587 -15.48 -13.49 4.20
C ALA A 587 -16.07 -14.86 4.60
N ASP A 588 -15.78 -15.90 3.80
CA ASP A 588 -16.14 -17.28 4.15
C ASP A 588 -15.17 -17.85 5.19
N TRP A 589 -13.92 -17.38 5.17
CA TRP A 589 -12.87 -17.80 6.09
C TRP A 589 -11.94 -16.64 6.40
N VAL A 590 -11.51 -16.52 7.65
CA VAL A 590 -10.60 -15.47 8.11
C VAL A 590 -9.36 -16.13 8.70
N ILE A 591 -8.20 -15.62 8.33
CA ILE A 591 -6.89 -15.97 8.89
C ILE A 591 -6.32 -14.72 9.54
N ASP A 592 -6.23 -14.72 10.88
CA ASP A 592 -5.78 -13.58 11.69
C ASP A 592 -4.33 -13.78 12.11
N LEU A 593 -3.43 -12.88 11.73
CA LEU A 593 -2.01 -12.88 12.04
C LEU A 593 -1.67 -11.87 13.14
N GLY A 594 -0.80 -12.28 14.06
CA GLY A 594 -0.37 -11.44 15.16
C GLY A 594 0.58 -12.16 16.11
N PRO A 595 0.46 -11.87 17.42
CA PRO A 595 -0.46 -10.95 18.11
C PRO A 595 -0.14 -9.46 17.89
N GLU A 596 1.15 -9.12 17.61
CA GLU A 596 1.67 -7.79 17.38
C GLU A 596 2.37 -7.71 16.02
N GLY A 597 2.92 -6.52 15.68
CA GLY A 597 3.79 -6.33 14.51
C GLY A 597 5.25 -6.71 14.79
N GLY A 598 6.07 -6.81 13.73
CA GLY A 598 7.51 -7.04 13.82
C GLY A 598 7.90 -8.39 14.44
N PRO A 599 8.92 -8.41 15.32
CA PRO A 599 9.45 -9.65 15.91
C PRO A 599 8.44 -10.43 16.74
N GLU A 600 7.46 -9.76 17.34
CA GLU A 600 6.41 -10.39 18.15
C GLU A 600 5.23 -10.90 17.31
N GLY A 601 5.19 -10.55 16.03
CA GLY A 601 4.21 -11.02 15.06
C GLY A 601 4.53 -12.39 14.46
N GLY A 602 3.98 -12.64 13.29
CA GLY A 602 4.28 -13.81 12.47
C GLY A 602 3.69 -15.12 12.92
N LYS A 603 2.62 -15.10 13.73
CA LYS A 603 1.87 -16.28 14.20
C LYS A 603 0.42 -16.19 13.73
N VAL A 604 -0.20 -17.33 13.50
CA VAL A 604 -1.65 -17.42 13.33
C VAL A 604 -2.30 -17.32 14.72
N THR A 605 -3.03 -16.24 14.96
CA THR A 605 -3.75 -15.99 16.22
C THR A 605 -5.17 -16.49 16.17
N GLY A 606 -5.69 -16.64 14.96
CA GLY A 606 -7.02 -17.17 14.73
C GLY A 606 -7.27 -17.55 13.28
N GLU A 607 -8.08 -18.59 13.10
CA GLU A 607 -8.63 -18.98 11.81
C GLU A 607 -10.06 -19.49 12.02
N GLY A 608 -10.90 -19.34 11.00
CA GLY A 608 -12.30 -19.73 11.02
C GLY A 608 -13.24 -18.73 10.37
N GLU A 609 -14.54 -18.99 10.48
CA GLU A 609 -15.58 -18.04 10.06
C GLU A 609 -15.50 -16.72 10.85
N PRO A 610 -15.98 -15.61 10.30
CA PRO A 610 -15.96 -14.30 10.98
C PRO A 610 -16.54 -14.33 12.39
N ALA A 611 -17.65 -15.03 12.61
CA ALA A 611 -18.27 -15.18 13.92
C ALA A 611 -17.38 -15.95 14.93
N ALA A 612 -16.53 -16.86 14.47
CA ALA A 612 -15.56 -17.58 15.33
C ALA A 612 -14.41 -16.66 15.72
N ILE A 613 -13.91 -15.85 14.78
CA ILE A 613 -12.87 -14.85 15.05
C ILE A 613 -13.36 -13.80 16.05
N ALA A 614 -14.60 -13.32 15.92
CA ALA A 614 -15.20 -12.34 16.84
C ALA A 614 -15.29 -12.83 18.30
N ARG A 615 -15.14 -14.12 18.56
CA ARG A 615 -15.09 -14.71 19.92
C ARG A 615 -13.67 -14.75 20.51
N LYS A 616 -12.65 -14.54 19.69
CA LYS A 616 -11.25 -14.56 20.13
C LYS A 616 -10.85 -13.24 20.80
N LYS A 617 -9.87 -13.31 21.68
CA LYS A 617 -9.33 -12.13 22.38
C LYS A 617 -8.16 -11.50 21.61
N THR A 618 -8.16 -11.60 20.28
CA THR A 618 -7.18 -10.93 19.41
C THR A 618 -7.63 -9.51 19.11
N PRO A 619 -6.73 -8.60 18.71
CA PRO A 619 -7.11 -7.25 18.28
C PRO A 619 -8.21 -7.26 17.23
N THR A 620 -8.07 -8.09 16.20
CA THR A 620 -9.08 -8.27 15.14
C THR A 620 -10.40 -8.82 15.71
N GLY A 621 -10.34 -9.83 16.58
CA GLY A 621 -11.52 -10.42 17.18
C GLY A 621 -12.32 -9.43 18.03
N ILE A 622 -11.64 -8.58 18.80
CA ILE A 622 -12.26 -7.52 19.61
C ILE A 622 -12.94 -6.49 18.70
N ALA A 623 -12.23 -6.01 17.67
CA ALA A 623 -12.76 -5.03 16.70
C ALA A 623 -13.98 -5.59 15.95
N LEU A 624 -13.87 -6.80 15.41
CA LEU A 624 -14.95 -7.46 14.66
C LEU A 624 -16.19 -7.73 15.54
N LYS A 625 -15.99 -8.11 16.81
CA LYS A 625 -17.10 -8.29 17.76
C LYS A 625 -17.86 -7.00 18.02
N ALA A 626 -17.14 -5.89 18.25
CA ALA A 626 -17.74 -4.59 18.46
C ALA A 626 -18.50 -4.13 17.20
N PHE A 627 -17.89 -4.27 16.05
CA PHE A 627 -18.46 -3.95 14.74
C PHE A 627 -19.78 -4.70 14.48
N LEU A 628 -19.76 -6.03 14.58
CA LEU A 628 -20.96 -6.86 14.35
C LEU A 628 -22.10 -6.55 15.38
N ALA A 629 -21.76 -6.26 16.63
CA ALA A 629 -22.73 -5.90 17.65
C ALA A 629 -23.40 -4.55 17.35
N GLU A 630 -22.63 -3.56 16.93
CA GLU A 630 -23.12 -2.23 16.58
C GLU A 630 -24.03 -2.27 15.36
N HIS A 631 -23.62 -2.96 14.30
CA HIS A 631 -24.38 -3.13 13.07
C HIS A 631 -25.69 -3.88 13.31
N LYS A 632 -25.69 -4.94 14.12
CA LYS A 632 -26.89 -5.65 14.54
C LYS A 632 -27.86 -4.73 15.31
N ALA A 633 -27.37 -3.96 16.28
CA ALA A 633 -28.20 -3.04 17.06
C ALA A 633 -28.86 -1.96 16.19
N ARG A 634 -28.17 -1.47 15.15
CA ARG A 634 -28.72 -0.49 14.19
C ARG A 634 -29.81 -1.14 13.31
N THR A 635 -29.56 -2.36 12.80
CA THR A 635 -30.55 -3.11 11.99
C THR A 635 -31.81 -3.42 12.78
N ASP A 636 -31.68 -3.84 14.05
CA ASP A 636 -32.81 -4.14 14.94
C ASP A 636 -33.65 -2.88 15.26
N ARG A 637 -33.01 -1.72 15.44
CA ARG A 637 -33.73 -0.42 15.63
C ARG A 637 -34.56 -0.06 14.41
N LYS A 638 -34.01 -0.24 13.19
CA LYS A 638 -34.74 0.03 11.94
C LYS A 638 -35.96 -0.86 11.78
N ALA A 639 -35.84 -2.16 12.09
CA ALA A 639 -36.96 -3.09 12.04
C ALA A 639 -38.06 -2.73 13.04
N LYS A 640 -37.71 -2.14 14.17
CA LYS A 640 -38.65 -1.70 15.19
C LYS A 640 -39.38 -0.42 14.77
N THR A 641 -38.65 0.60 14.28
CA THR A 641 -39.25 1.84 13.76
C THR A 641 -40.14 1.61 12.55
N ALA A 642 -39.81 0.68 11.68
CA ALA A 642 -40.66 0.29 10.54
C ALA A 642 -41.96 -0.41 10.97
N LYS A 643 -41.93 -1.18 12.07
CA LYS A 643 -43.14 -1.81 12.67
C LYS A 643 -44.02 -0.82 13.44
N ASP A 644 -43.41 0.18 14.03
CA ASP A 644 -44.15 1.22 14.76
C ASP A 644 -44.78 2.28 13.83
N ALA A 645 -44.36 2.32 12.55
CA ALA A 645 -44.86 3.21 11.50
C ALA A 645 -45.89 2.55 10.56
N SER A 646 -46.12 1.25 10.67
CA SER A 646 -47.15 0.47 9.95
C SER A 646 -48.33 0.14 10.81
#